data_c48d33cc3f0ae1b59b681b2f36d850b6
#
_entry.id   c48d33cc3f0ae1b59b681b2f36d850b6
#
_cell.length_a   1.000
_cell.length_b   1.000
_cell.length_c   1.000
_cell.angle_alpha   90.00
_cell.angle_beta   90.00
_cell.angle_gamma   90.00
#
_symmetry.space_group_name_H-M   'P 1'
#
loop_
_entity.id
_entity.type
_entity.pdbx_description
1 polymer ?
#
loop_
_entity_poly.entity_id
_entity_poly.type
_entity_poly.pdbx_seq_one_letter_code
_entity_poly.pdbx_strand_id
1 'polypeptide(L)'
;MLVPIEWLNDYIDIDVSDEEFCDRMIMSGSNLETCEHFCEEMERVVVGKIEKIEKHPDADKLVVCQINIGEEEPIQIVTGAPNVFEGALVPVALHKSRIPGPLHGQPKQEGGVKITKGKLRGVESFGMLCSAGELGFDDKVVPVAHKDGIWILEEEYPLGQDFAEALQLKQAVVDFEITPNRPDCLAMVGMAREASATFKKPFSYPDTAIQKEDGEGESKDYVSVEIKNPESCKRYVARVITDVKVEQSPWWLQKRLMYAGMRPINNIVDITNFVMLEYGQPLHAFDINQVKGGKIIVENAKDGEMFTTLDGTERTLTDDMLLIKDAERGIAIAGVMGGLNSEIEEDTKTIIVESANFAGSSVRTTSKKLGLRTEASARFEKGIDPNLCEAAADRVCRLIELTGAGKVCKGSVDNYPVPEEAKTIDIRVDRINRVLGIELERQEMVDILKSLEIKVAGSGNIMTVTPPTIRQDLLEEEDYIEEVARIYGYDKMPVTLPKGNTEAGIPEDRALRDLTRDSLCGMGLNEIQTYSFVSPKGVDYIRTAEGSWERNFVKLINPLGEENSVMRTVLMPNMMEVLARNYTRNIDKVNAFEIGNTFVNNTQEDDVLPYEQYALCIGMYGKDEDFYSLKGVVEELFRVLGIKDPIFAGEADLGAFHPGRCARISVISGENGEPVQLGVMGEVHPDVAEQYGMEGVRIYCCELMFDAIRDNSDRTILYTPLPKYPSTSRDIALLVEENLEVGRIEALIRKEGGRILENVKLFDVYRGKQVEEGKKSVAFTLTYRDKDKTLTDEDVAKVHNKVLEALEHKLNAVLREM
;
A
#
# COMPACT_ATOMS: atom_id res chain seq x y z
N MET A 1 7.53 5.67 -13.44
CA MET A 1 8.57 5.68 -14.51
C MET A 1 9.17 7.06 -14.60
N LEU A 2 10.49 7.16 -14.45
CA LEU A 2 11.19 8.46 -14.54
C LEU A 2 11.34 8.90 -16.00
N VAL A 3 10.80 10.07 -16.32
CA VAL A 3 10.80 10.65 -17.67
C VAL A 3 11.47 12.02 -17.64
N PRO A 4 12.75 12.11 -18.07
CA PRO A 4 13.41 13.42 -18.27
C PRO A 4 12.74 14.18 -19.40
N ILE A 5 12.27 15.40 -19.16
CA ILE A 5 11.58 16.21 -20.19
C ILE A 5 12.51 16.53 -21.36
N GLU A 6 13.80 16.75 -21.10
CA GLU A 6 14.79 16.94 -22.16
C GLU A 6 14.85 15.75 -23.13
N TRP A 7 14.76 14.51 -22.58
CA TRP A 7 14.76 13.31 -23.43
C TRP A 7 13.43 13.17 -24.19
N LEU A 8 12.31 13.47 -23.53
CA LEU A 8 10.99 13.43 -24.18
C LEU A 8 10.91 14.40 -25.37
N ASN A 9 11.59 15.54 -25.27
CA ASN A 9 11.66 16.56 -26.34
C ASN A 9 12.38 16.09 -27.62
N ASP A 10 13.13 15.00 -27.60
CA ASP A 10 13.64 14.38 -28.84
C ASP A 10 12.52 13.87 -29.76
N TYR A 11 11.36 13.56 -29.18
CA TYR A 11 10.23 12.96 -29.92
C TYR A 11 9.06 13.89 -30.12
N ILE A 12 8.85 14.83 -29.20
CA ILE A 12 7.74 15.80 -29.22
C ILE A 12 8.21 17.15 -28.67
N ASP A 13 7.89 18.24 -29.37
CA ASP A 13 8.22 19.59 -28.95
C ASP A 13 7.24 20.07 -27.85
N ILE A 14 7.67 20.01 -26.58
CA ILE A 14 6.90 20.48 -25.42
C ILE A 14 7.32 21.91 -25.13
N ASP A 15 6.41 22.88 -25.42
CA ASP A 15 6.64 24.32 -25.31
C ASP A 15 5.84 24.99 -24.19
N VAL A 16 5.40 24.19 -23.19
CA VAL A 16 4.68 24.67 -22.01
C VAL A 16 5.60 24.56 -20.77
N SER A 17 5.18 25.17 -19.64
CA SER A 17 5.87 25.00 -18.38
C SER A 17 5.73 23.55 -17.86
N ASP A 18 6.69 23.11 -17.03
CA ASP A 18 6.67 21.77 -16.44
C ASP A 18 5.40 21.55 -15.61
N GLU A 19 4.88 22.57 -14.92
CA GLU A 19 3.63 22.54 -14.18
C GLU A 19 2.43 22.29 -15.11
N GLU A 20 2.31 23.03 -16.20
CA GLU A 20 1.26 22.84 -17.20
C GLU A 20 1.38 21.47 -17.88
N PHE A 21 2.60 21.01 -18.14
CA PHE A 21 2.85 19.67 -18.68
C PHE A 21 2.29 18.59 -17.74
N CYS A 22 2.66 18.65 -16.46
CA CYS A 22 2.20 17.71 -15.46
C CYS A 22 0.67 17.71 -15.32
N ASP A 23 0.07 18.87 -15.16
CA ASP A 23 -1.39 19.01 -15.01
C ASP A 23 -2.15 18.43 -16.19
N ARG A 24 -1.71 18.70 -17.41
CA ARG A 24 -2.40 18.21 -18.62
C ARG A 24 -2.20 16.69 -18.81
N MET A 25 -1.04 16.15 -18.46
CA MET A 25 -0.81 14.71 -18.48
C MET A 25 -1.69 13.98 -17.46
N ILE A 26 -1.82 14.50 -16.24
CA ILE A 26 -2.76 13.98 -15.23
C ILE A 26 -4.19 13.99 -15.77
N MET A 27 -4.63 15.11 -16.30
CA MET A 27 -6.00 15.29 -16.80
C MET A 27 -6.32 14.38 -18.00
N SER A 28 -5.32 13.93 -18.74
CA SER A 28 -5.48 12.96 -19.83
C SER A 28 -5.27 11.50 -19.42
N GLY A 29 -5.12 11.23 -18.11
CA GLY A 29 -5.07 9.88 -17.55
C GLY A 29 -3.67 9.33 -17.30
N SER A 30 -2.60 10.13 -17.50
CA SER A 30 -1.23 9.76 -17.16
C SER A 30 -0.85 10.37 -15.82
N ASN A 31 -1.18 9.66 -14.71
CA ASN A 31 -0.90 10.15 -13.37
C ASN A 31 0.60 10.19 -13.09
N LEU A 32 1.02 11.08 -12.19
CA LEU A 32 2.42 11.20 -11.75
C LEU A 32 2.52 11.31 -10.22
N GLU A 33 3.63 10.85 -9.68
CA GLU A 33 3.96 10.95 -8.25
C GLU A 33 4.68 12.28 -7.95
N THR A 34 5.70 12.60 -8.74
CA THR A 34 6.52 13.82 -8.55
C THR A 34 6.99 14.42 -9.86
N CYS A 35 7.31 15.72 -9.81
CA CYS A 35 8.11 16.41 -10.82
C CYS A 35 9.29 17.06 -10.11
N GLU A 36 10.48 16.50 -10.30
CA GLU A 36 11.69 16.98 -9.64
C GLU A 36 12.56 17.79 -10.58
N HIS A 37 13.05 18.93 -10.10
CA HIS A 37 13.99 19.78 -10.82
C HIS A 37 15.40 19.54 -10.30
N PHE A 38 16.20 18.86 -11.09
CA PHE A 38 17.56 18.51 -10.72
C PHE A 38 18.50 19.70 -10.88
N CYS A 39 19.42 19.84 -9.94
CA CYS A 39 20.51 20.84 -9.93
C CYS A 39 20.05 22.31 -9.99
N GLU A 40 18.78 22.64 -9.84
CA GLU A 40 18.32 24.04 -9.75
C GLU A 40 18.94 24.79 -8.57
N GLU A 41 19.12 24.08 -7.45
CA GLU A 41 19.72 24.64 -6.23
C GLU A 41 21.26 24.77 -6.32
N MET A 42 21.90 24.29 -7.41
CA MET A 42 23.34 24.36 -7.59
C MET A 42 23.75 25.77 -7.99
N GLU A 43 24.47 26.43 -7.09
CA GLU A 43 24.97 27.79 -7.31
C GLU A 43 26.48 27.86 -7.11
N ARG A 44 27.19 28.52 -8.05
CA ARG A 44 28.65 28.79 -7.96
C ARG A 44 29.45 27.51 -7.77
N VAL A 45 29.06 26.45 -8.41
CA VAL A 45 29.92 25.26 -8.63
C VAL A 45 30.45 25.37 -10.04
N VAL A 46 31.77 25.36 -10.18
CA VAL A 46 32.44 25.61 -11.46
C VAL A 46 33.40 24.48 -11.83
N VAL A 47 33.71 24.38 -13.09
CA VAL A 47 34.77 23.46 -13.58
C VAL A 47 36.15 24.01 -13.17
N GLY A 48 36.93 23.21 -12.47
CA GLY A 48 38.32 23.56 -12.12
C GLY A 48 39.29 22.46 -12.50
N LYS A 49 40.57 22.82 -12.73
CA LYS A 49 41.66 21.90 -13.01
C LYS A 49 42.62 21.85 -11.84
N ILE A 50 42.95 20.68 -11.37
CA ILE A 50 43.94 20.48 -10.33
C ILE A 50 45.35 20.68 -10.96
N GLU A 51 46.04 21.77 -10.63
CA GLU A 51 47.37 22.05 -11.15
C GLU A 51 48.49 21.41 -10.32
N LYS A 52 48.29 21.40 -8.96
CA LYS A 52 49.30 20.88 -8.02
C LYS A 52 48.66 20.27 -6.80
N ILE A 53 49.26 19.18 -6.32
CA ILE A 53 48.82 18.50 -5.09
C ILE A 53 50.01 18.43 -4.12
N GLU A 54 49.80 18.90 -2.91
CA GLU A 54 50.78 18.84 -1.81
C GLU A 54 50.20 18.04 -0.62
N LYS A 55 51.09 17.38 0.15
CA LYS A 55 50.66 16.72 1.38
C LYS A 55 50.29 17.76 2.43
N HIS A 56 49.21 17.48 3.18
CA HIS A 56 48.83 18.31 4.30
C HIS A 56 49.88 18.22 5.42
N PRO A 57 50.31 19.36 6.00
CA PRO A 57 51.36 19.39 7.01
C PRO A 57 51.03 18.60 8.29
N ASP A 58 49.76 18.56 8.70
CA ASP A 58 49.30 18.00 9.99
C ASP A 58 48.25 16.90 9.85
N ALA A 59 48.11 16.25 8.65
CA ALA A 59 47.10 15.20 8.45
C ALA A 59 47.48 14.23 7.32
N ASP A 60 47.64 12.94 7.65
CA ASP A 60 48.08 11.91 6.69
C ASP A 60 47.04 11.60 5.57
N LYS A 61 45.77 11.86 5.83
CA LYS A 61 44.66 11.57 4.89
C LYS A 61 44.17 12.79 4.11
N LEU A 62 44.75 13.94 4.30
CA LEU A 62 44.39 15.18 3.60
C LEU A 62 45.49 15.60 2.62
N VAL A 63 45.05 16.19 1.51
CA VAL A 63 45.92 16.83 0.55
C VAL A 63 45.49 18.27 0.31
N VAL A 64 46.43 19.13 -0.06
CA VAL A 64 46.23 20.52 -0.41
C VAL A 64 46.37 20.65 -1.90
N CYS A 65 45.29 21.00 -2.58
CA CYS A 65 45.22 21.15 -4.02
C CYS A 65 45.22 22.63 -4.43
N GLN A 66 46.00 22.99 -5.43
CA GLN A 66 45.91 24.27 -6.12
C GLN A 66 45.07 24.06 -7.37
N ILE A 67 43.95 24.77 -7.44
CA ILE A 67 42.92 24.59 -8.46
C ILE A 67 42.81 25.81 -9.35
N ASN A 68 43.07 25.62 -10.63
CA ASN A 68 42.84 26.64 -11.64
C ASN A 68 41.36 26.64 -12.05
N ILE A 69 40.70 27.76 -11.84
CA ILE A 69 39.28 28.01 -12.21
C ILE A 69 39.16 29.06 -13.31
N GLY A 70 40.23 29.30 -14.09
CA GLY A 70 40.24 30.32 -15.16
C GLY A 70 40.52 31.75 -14.66
N GLU A 71 40.85 31.94 -13.38
CA GLU A 71 41.28 33.21 -12.79
C GLU A 71 42.83 33.37 -12.84
N GLU A 72 43.37 34.58 -12.56
CA GLU A 72 44.80 34.84 -12.61
C GLU A 72 45.61 34.02 -11.60
N GLU A 73 45.02 33.72 -10.43
CA GLU A 73 45.65 32.92 -9.37
C GLU A 73 44.83 31.67 -9.05
N PRO A 74 45.45 30.50 -8.90
CA PRO A 74 44.76 29.30 -8.49
C PRO A 74 44.24 29.41 -7.05
N ILE A 75 43.09 28.78 -6.79
CA ILE A 75 42.54 28.73 -5.43
C ILE A 75 43.03 27.46 -4.69
N GLN A 76 43.24 27.60 -3.38
CA GLN A 76 43.62 26.49 -2.53
C GLN A 76 42.40 25.75 -1.98
N ILE A 77 42.35 24.45 -2.15
CA ILE A 77 41.31 23.58 -1.59
C ILE A 77 41.99 22.39 -0.90
N VAL A 78 41.51 22.08 0.31
CA VAL A 78 41.96 20.91 1.09
C VAL A 78 40.91 19.82 0.94
N THR A 79 41.32 18.60 0.56
CA THR A 79 40.42 17.46 0.39
C THR A 79 41.02 16.18 0.98
N GLY A 80 40.12 15.25 1.38
CA GLY A 80 40.47 13.91 1.78
C GLY A 80 40.12 12.85 0.74
N ALA A 81 39.70 13.24 -0.46
CA ALA A 81 39.35 12.32 -1.51
C ALA A 81 40.56 11.55 -2.04
N PRO A 82 40.45 10.23 -2.19
CA PRO A 82 41.60 9.39 -2.56
C PRO A 82 41.94 9.41 -4.06
N ASN A 83 41.03 9.90 -4.91
CA ASN A 83 41.10 9.82 -6.37
C ASN A 83 41.54 11.11 -7.05
N VAL A 84 42.05 12.10 -6.31
CA VAL A 84 42.56 13.34 -6.91
C VAL A 84 43.96 13.16 -7.50
N PHE A 85 44.22 13.73 -8.69
CA PHE A 85 45.52 13.74 -9.34
C PHE A 85 45.75 15.06 -10.10
N GLU A 86 47.01 15.42 -10.33
CA GLU A 86 47.38 16.63 -11.09
C GLU A 86 46.92 16.51 -12.55
N GLY A 87 46.23 17.52 -13.04
CA GLY A 87 45.61 17.54 -14.38
C GLY A 87 44.12 17.19 -14.39
N ALA A 88 43.57 16.64 -13.31
CA ALA A 88 42.13 16.29 -13.25
C ALA A 88 41.23 17.52 -13.34
N LEU A 89 40.18 17.41 -14.14
CA LEU A 89 39.06 18.36 -14.19
C LEU A 89 38.00 17.92 -13.20
N VAL A 90 37.55 18.82 -12.33
CA VAL A 90 36.72 18.51 -11.17
C VAL A 90 35.65 19.60 -10.93
N PRO A 91 34.50 19.25 -10.33
CA PRO A 91 33.55 20.23 -9.84
C PRO A 91 34.06 20.91 -8.56
N VAL A 92 34.09 22.24 -8.58
CA VAL A 92 34.59 23.11 -7.53
C VAL A 92 33.50 23.98 -6.97
N ALA A 93 33.03 23.66 -5.79
CA ALA A 93 32.10 24.49 -5.02
C ALA A 93 32.87 25.65 -4.38
N LEU A 94 32.68 26.88 -4.91
CA LEU A 94 33.37 28.08 -4.48
C LEU A 94 32.83 28.58 -3.12
N HIS A 95 33.51 29.55 -2.51
CA HIS A 95 33.02 30.21 -1.32
C HIS A 95 31.63 30.83 -1.56
N LYS A 96 30.66 30.55 -0.68
CA LYS A 96 29.25 30.90 -0.77
C LYS A 96 28.49 30.18 -1.89
N SER A 97 29.00 29.09 -2.41
CA SER A 97 28.25 28.20 -3.29
C SER A 97 27.16 27.46 -2.53
N ARG A 98 26.23 26.89 -3.28
CA ARG A 98 25.21 25.97 -2.78
C ARG A 98 25.27 24.68 -3.59
N ILE A 99 25.19 23.55 -2.90
CA ILE A 99 25.18 22.22 -3.51
C ILE A 99 23.88 21.48 -3.10
N PRO A 100 23.24 20.74 -3.99
CA PRO A 100 21.93 20.10 -3.73
C PRO A 100 22.01 18.86 -2.83
N GLY A 101 23.13 18.14 -2.87
CA GLY A 101 23.31 16.88 -2.13
C GLY A 101 23.75 17.06 -0.68
N PRO A 102 23.72 15.99 0.11
CA PRO A 102 24.21 16.01 1.48
C PRO A 102 25.75 16.04 1.50
N LEU A 103 26.34 16.68 2.50
CA LEU A 103 27.74 16.47 2.80
C LEU A 103 27.96 15.05 3.29
N HIS A 104 29.13 14.48 2.99
CA HIS A 104 29.47 13.11 3.37
C HIS A 104 29.13 12.81 4.85
N GLY A 105 28.30 11.78 5.08
CA GLY A 105 27.85 11.36 6.40
C GLY A 105 26.75 12.22 7.06
N GLN A 106 26.15 13.16 6.33
CA GLN A 106 25.04 13.98 6.81
C GLN A 106 23.73 13.66 6.03
N PRO A 107 22.57 13.89 6.63
CA PRO A 107 21.30 13.76 5.90
C PRO A 107 21.12 14.90 4.89
N LYS A 108 20.38 14.63 3.80
CA LYS A 108 19.99 15.65 2.81
C LYS A 108 19.23 16.79 3.50
N GLN A 109 19.54 18.03 3.12
CA GLN A 109 18.91 19.25 3.66
C GLN A 109 18.03 19.86 2.57
N GLU A 110 16.84 20.30 2.94
CA GLU A 110 15.95 21.06 2.04
C GLU A 110 16.63 22.39 1.68
N GLY A 111 16.62 22.74 0.39
CA GLY A 111 17.30 23.92 -0.13
C GLY A 111 18.83 23.78 -0.24
N GLY A 112 19.39 22.59 -0.12
CA GLY A 112 20.80 22.30 -0.30
C GLY A 112 21.73 22.81 0.80
N VAL A 113 23.01 22.55 0.64
CA VAL A 113 24.06 22.89 1.62
C VAL A 113 24.90 24.05 1.13
N LYS A 114 25.12 25.06 1.99
CA LYS A 114 25.95 26.22 1.68
C LYS A 114 27.42 25.93 2.01
N ILE A 115 28.30 26.02 1.02
CA ILE A 115 29.73 25.88 1.17
C ILE A 115 30.39 27.23 1.46
N THR A 116 31.23 27.27 2.47
CA THR A 116 31.97 28.47 2.84
C THR A 116 33.47 28.15 3.00
N LYS A 117 34.31 29.15 2.76
CA LYS A 117 35.75 29.01 3.07
C LYS A 117 35.92 28.65 4.55
N GLY A 118 36.87 27.78 4.81
CA GLY A 118 37.14 27.30 6.14
C GLY A 118 38.58 26.92 6.35
N LYS A 119 38.90 26.30 7.50
CA LYS A 119 40.21 25.72 7.79
C LYS A 119 40.06 24.26 8.13
N LEU A 120 40.74 23.40 7.41
CA LEU A 120 40.84 21.99 7.73
C LEU A 120 42.22 21.75 8.41
N ARG A 121 42.18 21.34 9.66
CA ARG A 121 43.37 21.14 10.47
C ARG A 121 44.43 22.26 10.34
N GLY A 122 43.95 23.53 10.39
CA GLY A 122 44.83 24.69 10.34
C GLY A 122 45.11 25.25 8.93
N VAL A 123 44.95 24.48 7.86
CA VAL A 123 45.15 24.92 6.48
C VAL A 123 43.85 25.48 5.88
N GLU A 124 43.96 26.63 5.23
CA GLU A 124 42.82 27.32 4.61
C GLU A 124 42.34 26.56 3.37
N SER A 125 41.00 26.44 3.23
CA SER A 125 40.32 25.93 2.05
C SER A 125 39.31 26.95 1.58
N PHE A 126 39.41 27.39 0.34
CA PHE A 126 38.57 28.45 -0.22
C PHE A 126 37.34 27.92 -0.93
N GLY A 127 37.08 26.63 -0.82
CA GLY A 127 35.95 25.92 -1.41
C GLY A 127 35.99 24.43 -1.07
N MET A 128 35.29 23.65 -1.87
CA MET A 128 35.23 22.19 -1.75
C MET A 128 35.24 21.55 -3.15
N LEU A 129 35.93 20.43 -3.30
CA LEU A 129 35.76 19.53 -4.44
C LEU A 129 34.56 18.62 -4.17
N CYS A 130 33.72 18.39 -5.17
CA CYS A 130 32.46 17.68 -4.97
C CYS A 130 32.45 16.27 -5.57
N SER A 131 31.88 15.36 -4.83
CA SER A 131 31.49 14.04 -5.30
C SER A 131 30.10 14.11 -6.01
N ALA A 132 29.74 13.05 -6.72
CA ALA A 132 28.44 12.94 -7.37
C ALA A 132 27.28 13.01 -6.35
N GLY A 133 27.43 12.41 -5.17
CA GLY A 133 26.44 12.47 -4.10
C GLY A 133 26.24 13.89 -3.56
N GLU A 134 27.32 14.67 -3.40
CA GLU A 134 27.25 16.08 -2.98
C GLU A 134 26.61 16.97 -4.06
N LEU A 135 26.69 16.57 -5.32
CA LEU A 135 26.00 17.23 -6.45
C LEU A 135 24.54 16.77 -6.61
N GLY A 136 24.04 15.90 -5.72
CA GLY A 136 22.63 15.51 -5.66
C GLY A 136 22.27 14.18 -6.34
N PHE A 137 23.24 13.46 -6.89
CA PHE A 137 23.01 12.17 -7.53
C PHE A 137 22.99 11.02 -6.51
N ASP A 138 22.01 10.12 -6.62
CA ASP A 138 21.93 8.90 -5.80
C ASP A 138 23.03 7.91 -6.20
N ASP A 139 23.65 7.26 -5.21
CA ASP A 139 24.68 6.23 -5.42
C ASP A 139 24.22 5.08 -6.34
N LYS A 140 22.91 4.89 -6.49
CA LYS A 140 22.36 3.84 -7.36
C LYS A 140 22.50 4.14 -8.85
N VAL A 141 22.53 5.42 -9.21
CA VAL A 141 22.60 5.87 -10.62
C VAL A 141 23.97 6.37 -11.05
N VAL A 142 24.87 6.62 -10.10
CA VAL A 142 26.22 7.10 -10.38
C VAL A 142 27.09 5.97 -10.97
N PRO A 143 27.84 6.19 -12.06
CA PRO A 143 28.79 5.22 -12.58
C PRO A 143 29.76 4.75 -11.49
N VAL A 144 30.16 3.48 -11.52
CA VAL A 144 31.02 2.88 -10.49
C VAL A 144 32.35 3.66 -10.34
N ALA A 145 32.89 4.18 -11.44
CA ALA A 145 34.14 4.99 -11.44
C ALA A 145 34.02 6.31 -10.64
N HIS A 146 32.81 6.84 -10.47
CA HIS A 146 32.52 8.10 -9.77
C HIS A 146 31.82 7.92 -8.41
N LYS A 147 31.62 6.69 -7.98
CA LYS A 147 30.96 6.39 -6.73
C LYS A 147 31.77 6.80 -5.49
N ASP A 148 33.05 6.57 -5.54
CA ASP A 148 33.99 6.84 -4.45
C ASP A 148 34.90 8.01 -4.79
N GLY A 149 34.83 9.11 -4.04
CA GLY A 149 35.69 10.27 -4.22
C GLY A 149 35.04 11.43 -4.97
N ILE A 150 35.89 12.27 -5.55
CA ILE A 150 35.47 13.44 -6.33
C ILE A 150 35.04 13.00 -7.72
N TRP A 151 34.04 13.66 -8.29
CA TRP A 151 33.67 13.45 -9.68
C TRP A 151 34.79 13.95 -10.61
N ILE A 152 35.45 13.08 -11.35
CA ILE A 152 36.45 13.43 -12.34
C ILE A 152 35.79 13.58 -13.70
N LEU A 153 35.98 14.72 -14.36
CA LEU A 153 35.49 14.95 -15.71
C LEU A 153 36.45 14.35 -16.72
N GLU A 154 35.92 13.64 -17.72
CA GLU A 154 36.70 12.96 -18.76
C GLU A 154 36.83 13.79 -20.02
N GLU A 155 35.89 14.68 -20.29
CA GLU A 155 35.89 15.60 -21.40
C GLU A 155 36.47 16.95 -20.98
N GLU A 156 37.05 17.69 -21.92
CA GLU A 156 37.57 19.03 -21.67
C GLU A 156 36.42 20.05 -21.64
N TYR A 157 36.36 20.83 -20.56
CA TYR A 157 35.43 21.94 -20.40
C TYR A 157 36.16 23.22 -20.10
N PRO A 158 35.63 24.41 -20.48
CA PRO A 158 36.22 25.70 -20.11
C PRO A 158 36.34 25.84 -18.58
N LEU A 159 37.51 26.23 -18.13
CA LEU A 159 37.75 26.48 -16.71
C LEU A 159 36.92 27.68 -16.22
N GLY A 160 36.29 27.54 -15.02
CA GLY A 160 35.42 28.54 -14.44
C GLY A 160 33.99 28.55 -14.99
N GLN A 161 33.66 27.74 -15.99
CA GLN A 161 32.29 27.57 -16.45
C GLN A 161 31.43 26.98 -15.33
N ASP A 162 30.17 27.43 -15.24
CA ASP A 162 29.19 26.80 -14.32
C ASP A 162 29.07 25.31 -14.63
N PHE A 163 29.27 24.47 -13.61
CA PHE A 163 29.33 23.03 -13.75
C PHE A 163 28.03 22.42 -14.26
N ALA A 164 26.87 22.94 -13.73
CA ALA A 164 25.58 22.44 -14.13
C ALA A 164 25.25 22.82 -15.60
N GLU A 165 25.71 23.98 -16.06
CA GLU A 165 25.60 24.38 -17.47
C GLU A 165 26.53 23.60 -18.38
N ALA A 166 27.79 23.39 -17.96
CA ALA A 166 28.79 22.66 -18.74
C ALA A 166 28.31 21.23 -19.07
N LEU A 167 27.74 20.54 -18.09
CA LEU A 167 27.25 19.17 -18.22
C LEU A 167 25.71 19.09 -18.56
N GLN A 168 25.06 20.23 -18.69
CA GLN A 168 23.60 20.30 -18.94
C GLN A 168 22.80 19.49 -17.91
N LEU A 169 23.05 19.72 -16.62
CA LEU A 169 22.46 18.97 -15.53
C LEU A 169 21.09 19.50 -15.10
N LYS A 170 20.77 20.76 -15.38
CA LYS A 170 19.51 21.38 -14.97
C LYS A 170 18.38 20.87 -15.87
N GLN A 171 17.51 20.01 -15.33
CA GLN A 171 16.33 19.53 -16.04
C GLN A 171 15.26 19.07 -15.08
N ALA A 172 14.02 19.03 -15.57
CA ALA A 172 12.90 18.41 -14.90
C ALA A 172 12.81 16.92 -15.25
N VAL A 173 12.52 16.11 -14.24
CA VAL A 173 12.23 14.68 -14.38
C VAL A 173 10.89 14.40 -13.73
N VAL A 174 9.96 13.85 -14.50
CA VAL A 174 8.62 13.48 -14.03
C VAL A 174 8.58 11.99 -13.72
N ASP A 175 8.12 11.63 -12.52
CA ASP A 175 7.87 10.23 -12.17
C ASP A 175 6.40 9.88 -12.41
N PHE A 176 6.14 9.21 -13.53
CA PHE A 176 4.80 8.75 -13.90
C PHE A 176 4.45 7.43 -13.21
N GLU A 177 3.25 7.39 -12.63
CA GLU A 177 2.63 6.18 -12.09
C GLU A 177 1.96 5.39 -13.22
N ILE A 178 2.68 4.41 -13.78
CA ILE A 178 2.18 3.61 -14.89
C ILE A 178 1.36 2.42 -14.39
N THR A 179 0.08 2.41 -14.74
CA THR A 179 -0.84 1.33 -14.40
C THR A 179 -0.51 0.03 -15.16
N PRO A 180 -0.83 -1.15 -14.61
CA PRO A 180 -0.49 -2.44 -15.23
C PRO A 180 -1.06 -2.67 -16.63
N ASN A 181 -2.16 -2.03 -16.98
CA ASN A 181 -2.79 -2.12 -18.32
C ASN A 181 -2.09 -1.28 -19.38
N ARG A 182 -1.16 -0.37 -18.97
CA ARG A 182 -0.46 0.53 -19.90
C ARG A 182 1.05 0.25 -19.97
N PRO A 183 1.47 -1.00 -20.33
CA PRO A 183 2.89 -1.34 -20.47
C PRO A 183 3.59 -0.50 -21.56
N ASP A 184 2.86 -0.03 -22.57
CA ASP A 184 3.36 0.88 -23.60
C ASP A 184 3.94 2.18 -23.03
N CYS A 185 3.42 2.66 -21.91
CA CYS A 185 3.89 3.86 -21.20
C CYS A 185 5.12 3.62 -20.32
N LEU A 186 5.64 2.38 -20.20
CA LEU A 186 6.96 2.10 -19.59
C LEU A 186 8.12 2.41 -20.54
N ALA A 187 7.90 3.29 -21.51
CA ALA A 187 8.81 3.69 -22.56
C ALA A 187 8.71 5.19 -22.87
N MET A 188 9.85 5.83 -23.23
CA MET A 188 9.86 7.24 -23.65
C MET A 188 8.98 7.48 -24.87
N VAL A 189 9.03 6.58 -25.85
CA VAL A 189 8.17 6.65 -27.05
C VAL A 189 6.69 6.52 -26.69
N GLY A 190 6.34 5.68 -25.72
CA GLY A 190 4.97 5.55 -25.23
C GLY A 190 4.47 6.85 -24.57
N MET A 191 5.30 7.43 -23.71
CA MET A 191 4.98 8.73 -23.08
C MET A 191 4.91 9.87 -24.09
N ALA A 192 5.77 9.86 -25.11
CA ALA A 192 5.71 10.84 -26.21
C ALA A 192 4.42 10.72 -27.03
N ARG A 193 3.92 9.51 -27.24
CA ARG A 193 2.62 9.25 -27.90
C ARG A 193 1.46 9.81 -27.05
N GLU A 194 1.46 9.56 -25.75
CA GLU A 194 0.48 10.11 -24.82
C GLU A 194 0.53 11.66 -24.80
N ALA A 195 1.73 12.22 -24.70
CA ALA A 195 1.90 13.66 -24.76
C ALA A 195 1.43 14.24 -26.13
N SER A 196 1.69 13.53 -27.24
CA SER A 196 1.22 13.93 -28.56
C SER A 196 -0.32 14.06 -28.62
N ALA A 197 -1.04 13.07 -28.09
CA ALA A 197 -2.49 13.10 -28.04
C ALA A 197 -3.01 14.21 -27.10
N THR A 198 -2.39 14.38 -25.93
CA THR A 198 -2.74 15.36 -24.91
C THR A 198 -2.52 16.80 -25.38
N PHE A 199 -1.38 17.07 -26.00
CA PHE A 199 -0.99 18.41 -26.46
C PHE A 199 -1.41 18.71 -27.91
N LYS A 200 -1.95 17.71 -28.61
CA LYS A 200 -2.31 17.75 -30.03
C LYS A 200 -1.14 18.20 -30.91
N LYS A 201 0.04 17.70 -30.60
CA LYS A 201 1.30 17.97 -31.32
C LYS A 201 1.77 16.71 -32.02
N PRO A 202 2.41 16.81 -33.18
CA PRO A 202 3.02 15.66 -33.82
C PRO A 202 4.20 15.15 -33.01
N PHE A 203 4.39 13.83 -32.95
CA PHE A 203 5.60 13.23 -32.45
C PHE A 203 6.31 12.43 -33.54
N SER A 204 7.58 12.13 -33.31
CA SER A 204 8.42 11.37 -34.24
C SER A 204 9.02 10.17 -33.56
N TYR A 205 8.97 9.01 -34.22
CA TYR A 205 9.70 7.84 -33.76
C TYR A 205 11.22 8.05 -33.88
N PRO A 206 12.02 7.46 -33.00
CA PRO A 206 13.46 7.49 -33.14
C PRO A 206 13.93 6.80 -34.41
N ASP A 207 15.04 7.30 -35.00
CA ASP A 207 15.64 6.74 -36.21
C ASP A 207 16.23 5.35 -35.93
N THR A 208 15.67 4.33 -36.58
CA THR A 208 16.14 2.92 -36.55
C THR A 208 16.89 2.53 -37.82
N ALA A 209 17.01 3.43 -38.81
CA ALA A 209 17.63 3.09 -40.09
C ALA A 209 19.12 2.88 -39.95
N ILE A 210 19.59 1.65 -40.11
CA ILE A 210 20.99 1.29 -40.18
C ILE A 210 21.57 1.81 -41.49
N GLN A 211 22.54 2.69 -41.42
CA GLN A 211 23.13 3.35 -42.61
C GLN A 211 24.23 2.50 -43.24
N LYS A 212 24.95 1.72 -42.41
CA LYS A 212 26.06 0.89 -42.82
C LYS A 212 25.99 -0.47 -42.18
N GLU A 213 25.81 -1.50 -43.01
CA GLU A 213 26.00 -2.89 -42.60
C GLU A 213 27.37 -3.32 -43.08
N ASP A 214 28.45 -2.78 -42.44
CA ASP A 214 29.84 -2.97 -42.84
C ASP A 214 30.60 -3.94 -41.88
N GLY A 215 29.88 -4.65 -41.05
CA GLY A 215 30.38 -5.77 -40.24
C GLY A 215 30.79 -6.95 -41.15
N GLU A 216 31.68 -7.80 -40.65
CA GLU A 216 32.16 -8.97 -41.38
C GLU A 216 31.02 -10.03 -41.45
N GLY A 217 30.61 -10.44 -42.67
CA GLY A 217 29.60 -11.47 -42.88
C GLY A 217 28.16 -11.04 -42.67
N GLU A 218 27.26 -12.04 -42.60
CA GLU A 218 25.84 -11.86 -42.30
C GLU A 218 25.52 -12.40 -40.88
N SER A 219 24.57 -11.83 -40.19
CA SER A 219 24.17 -12.26 -38.81
C SER A 219 23.87 -13.77 -38.73
N LYS A 220 23.26 -14.34 -39.78
CA LYS A 220 22.95 -15.77 -39.85
C LYS A 220 24.19 -16.69 -39.94
N ASP A 221 25.36 -16.14 -40.34
CA ASP A 221 26.58 -16.93 -40.44
C ASP A 221 27.20 -17.14 -39.02
N TYR A 222 26.84 -16.32 -38.09
CA TYR A 222 27.34 -16.33 -36.70
C TYR A 222 26.41 -17.02 -35.71
N VAL A 223 25.09 -16.86 -35.89
CA VAL A 223 24.11 -17.34 -34.93
C VAL A 223 22.88 -17.92 -35.63
N SER A 224 22.30 -18.97 -35.03
CA SER A 224 20.98 -19.50 -35.37
C SER A 224 20.09 -19.46 -34.12
N VAL A 225 18.79 -19.24 -34.30
CA VAL A 225 17.80 -19.15 -33.21
C VAL A 225 16.73 -20.23 -33.34
N GLU A 226 16.54 -21.00 -32.29
CA GLU A 226 15.50 -22.04 -32.17
C GLU A 226 14.60 -21.77 -30.98
N ILE A 227 13.31 -21.55 -31.21
CA ILE A 227 12.30 -21.42 -30.16
C ILE A 227 11.59 -22.78 -29.99
N LYS A 228 11.86 -23.49 -28.89
CA LYS A 228 11.18 -24.78 -28.58
C LYS A 228 9.86 -24.60 -27.84
N ASN A 229 9.67 -23.48 -27.18
CA ASN A 229 8.43 -23.15 -26.46
C ASN A 229 7.85 -21.84 -27.00
N PRO A 230 7.06 -21.85 -28.09
CA PRO A 230 6.47 -20.67 -28.69
C PRO A 230 5.36 -20.03 -27.83
N GLU A 231 4.79 -20.74 -26.85
CA GLU A 231 3.83 -20.18 -25.91
C GLU A 231 4.53 -19.24 -24.92
N SER A 232 5.76 -19.57 -24.51
CA SER A 232 6.54 -18.76 -23.57
C SER A 232 7.48 -17.76 -24.24
N CYS A 233 7.83 -17.96 -25.52
CA CYS A 233 8.61 -17.02 -26.33
C CYS A 233 7.97 -16.86 -27.71
N LYS A 234 7.32 -15.72 -27.95
CA LYS A 234 6.60 -15.47 -29.21
C LYS A 234 7.52 -15.07 -30.37
N ARG A 235 8.60 -14.35 -30.09
CA ARG A 235 9.57 -13.88 -31.09
C ARG A 235 10.95 -13.75 -30.48
N TYR A 236 11.96 -14.01 -31.26
CA TYR A 236 13.36 -13.78 -30.91
C TYR A 236 14.13 -13.25 -32.14
N VAL A 237 14.65 -12.03 -32.03
CA VAL A 237 15.46 -11.36 -33.02
C VAL A 237 16.91 -11.30 -32.52
N ALA A 238 17.85 -11.71 -33.35
CA ALA A 238 19.28 -11.59 -33.09
C ALA A 238 19.96 -10.76 -34.18
N ARG A 239 20.75 -9.75 -33.77
CA ARG A 239 21.67 -8.99 -34.60
C ARG A 239 23.10 -9.29 -34.18
N VAL A 240 24.07 -9.25 -35.11
CA VAL A 240 25.49 -9.46 -34.82
C VAL A 240 26.25 -8.19 -35.11
N ILE A 241 27.15 -7.85 -34.21
CA ILE A 241 28.03 -6.68 -34.31
C ILE A 241 29.44 -7.14 -34.10
N THR A 242 30.34 -6.78 -35.03
CA THR A 242 31.78 -7.09 -35.02
C THR A 242 32.61 -5.87 -34.74
N ASP A 243 33.91 -6.05 -34.53
CA ASP A 243 34.85 -4.96 -34.23
C ASP A 243 34.43 -4.08 -33.05
N VAL A 244 33.75 -4.69 -32.07
CA VAL A 244 33.23 -4.02 -30.89
C VAL A 244 34.37 -3.44 -30.06
N LYS A 245 34.16 -2.23 -29.57
CA LYS A 245 35.00 -1.56 -28.61
C LYS A 245 34.15 -1.30 -27.35
N VAL A 246 34.48 -1.99 -26.29
CA VAL A 246 33.85 -1.78 -24.99
C VAL A 246 34.60 -0.62 -24.32
N GLU A 247 33.90 0.48 -24.18
CA GLU A 247 34.42 1.74 -23.63
C GLU A 247 33.34 2.37 -22.75
N GLN A 248 33.68 3.45 -22.06
CA GLN A 248 32.70 4.24 -21.35
C GLN A 248 31.74 4.91 -22.35
N SER A 249 30.49 5.01 -21.94
CA SER A 249 29.45 5.68 -22.74
C SER A 249 29.70 7.18 -22.87
N PRO A 250 29.37 7.81 -24.02
CA PRO A 250 29.41 9.25 -24.13
C PRO A 250 28.48 9.90 -23.10
N TRP A 251 28.84 11.12 -22.64
CA TRP A 251 28.14 11.79 -21.53
C TRP A 251 26.65 11.94 -21.74
N TRP A 252 26.18 12.25 -22.95
CA TRP A 252 24.75 12.39 -23.26
C TRP A 252 23.95 11.11 -22.94
N LEU A 253 24.55 9.94 -23.18
CA LEU A 253 23.93 8.63 -22.91
C LEU A 253 23.90 8.34 -21.41
N GLN A 254 25.04 8.54 -20.73
CA GLN A 254 25.15 8.40 -19.28
C GLN A 254 24.14 9.30 -18.57
N LYS A 255 24.09 10.59 -18.92
CA LYS A 255 23.17 11.58 -18.33
C LYS A 255 21.71 11.11 -18.42
N ARG A 256 21.25 10.67 -19.58
CA ARG A 256 19.87 10.20 -19.78
C ARG A 256 19.54 8.97 -18.95
N LEU A 257 20.44 8.01 -18.91
CA LEU A 257 20.27 6.83 -18.06
C LEU A 257 20.19 7.20 -16.56
N MET A 258 21.09 8.05 -16.09
CA MET A 258 21.11 8.49 -14.69
C MET A 258 19.79 9.16 -14.30
N TYR A 259 19.27 10.06 -15.11
CA TYR A 259 17.98 10.72 -14.84
C TYR A 259 16.76 9.80 -15.01
N ALA A 260 16.89 8.76 -15.81
CA ALA A 260 15.88 7.69 -15.90
C ALA A 260 16.05 6.60 -14.82
N GLY A 261 16.93 6.80 -13.83
CA GLY A 261 17.10 5.91 -12.69
C GLY A 261 18.02 4.71 -12.92
N MET A 262 18.77 4.68 -14.02
CA MET A 262 19.68 3.58 -14.35
C MET A 262 21.16 3.99 -14.24
N ARG A 263 21.97 3.07 -13.71
CA ARG A 263 23.42 3.27 -13.63
C ARG A 263 24.10 2.97 -14.95
N PRO A 264 24.89 3.88 -15.51
CA PRO A 264 25.79 3.59 -16.64
C PRO A 264 26.87 2.56 -16.26
N ILE A 265 27.14 1.66 -17.20
CA ILE A 265 28.13 0.57 -17.05
C ILE A 265 29.24 0.67 -18.12
N ASN A 266 28.88 0.43 -19.37
CA ASN A 266 29.71 0.61 -20.55
C ASN A 266 28.83 0.88 -21.77
N ASN A 267 29.40 1.34 -22.86
CA ASN A 267 28.68 1.78 -24.06
C ASN A 267 27.76 0.70 -24.66
N ILE A 268 28.08 -0.58 -24.58
CA ILE A 268 27.26 -1.67 -25.12
C ILE A 268 26.03 -1.90 -24.23
N VAL A 269 26.26 -2.09 -22.92
CA VAL A 269 25.18 -2.32 -21.96
C VAL A 269 24.28 -1.09 -21.84
N ASP A 270 24.85 0.09 -21.88
CA ASP A 270 24.12 1.35 -21.76
C ASP A 270 23.25 1.62 -22.98
N ILE A 271 23.69 1.26 -24.19
CA ILE A 271 22.88 1.33 -25.41
C ILE A 271 21.68 0.38 -25.30
N THR A 272 21.87 -0.86 -24.83
CA THR A 272 20.74 -1.79 -24.66
C THR A 272 19.76 -1.29 -23.58
N ASN A 273 20.24 -0.74 -22.49
CA ASN A 273 19.42 -0.13 -21.44
C ASN A 273 18.69 1.12 -21.93
N PHE A 274 19.37 1.97 -22.70
CA PHE A 274 18.76 3.15 -23.29
C PHE A 274 17.60 2.77 -24.22
N VAL A 275 17.79 1.79 -25.11
CA VAL A 275 16.72 1.33 -26.02
C VAL A 275 15.58 0.65 -25.25
N MET A 276 15.88 -0.06 -24.17
CA MET A 276 14.84 -0.61 -23.29
C MET A 276 13.97 0.52 -22.71
N LEU A 277 14.57 1.61 -22.23
CA LEU A 277 13.82 2.76 -21.72
C LEU A 277 13.13 3.56 -22.84
N GLU A 278 13.74 3.61 -24.04
CA GLU A 278 13.22 4.31 -25.21
C GLU A 278 11.97 3.62 -25.80
N TYR A 279 12.06 2.29 -26.02
CA TYR A 279 11.01 1.49 -26.68
C TYR A 279 10.15 0.64 -25.75
N GLY A 280 10.58 0.44 -24.50
CA GLY A 280 9.93 -0.50 -23.57
C GLY A 280 10.27 -1.97 -23.83
N GLN A 281 11.16 -2.24 -24.78
CA GLN A 281 11.64 -3.57 -25.15
C GLN A 281 12.97 -3.86 -24.46
N PRO A 282 13.04 -4.79 -23.49
CA PRO A 282 14.32 -5.20 -22.92
C PRO A 282 15.18 -5.95 -23.95
N LEU A 283 16.47 -5.63 -23.92
CA LEU A 283 17.48 -6.23 -24.81
C LEU A 283 18.64 -6.76 -23.96
N HIS A 284 19.37 -7.68 -24.54
CA HIS A 284 20.62 -8.18 -23.97
C HIS A 284 21.70 -8.30 -25.03
N ALA A 285 22.97 -8.24 -24.63
CA ALA A 285 24.11 -8.47 -25.52
C ALA A 285 24.96 -9.60 -24.96
N PHE A 286 25.20 -10.63 -25.76
CA PHE A 286 26.08 -11.76 -25.43
C PHE A 286 27.42 -11.65 -26.16
N ASP A 287 28.52 -11.97 -25.48
CA ASP A 287 29.79 -12.21 -26.16
C ASP A 287 29.68 -13.53 -26.99
N ILE A 288 29.91 -13.44 -28.29
CA ILE A 288 29.75 -14.60 -29.18
C ILE A 288 30.70 -15.75 -28.81
N ASN A 289 31.87 -15.47 -28.24
CA ASN A 289 32.83 -16.49 -27.83
C ASN A 289 32.32 -17.33 -26.66
N GLN A 290 31.35 -16.76 -25.88
CA GLN A 290 30.73 -17.42 -24.78
C GLN A 290 29.45 -18.19 -25.20
N VAL A 291 28.95 -18.01 -26.45
CA VAL A 291 27.80 -18.74 -27.01
C VAL A 291 28.28 -19.94 -27.78
N LYS A 292 28.24 -21.11 -27.15
CA LYS A 292 28.78 -22.35 -27.75
C LYS A 292 27.93 -22.83 -28.92
N GLY A 293 28.66 -23.17 -30.03
CA GLY A 293 28.02 -23.69 -31.26
C GLY A 293 27.32 -22.63 -32.10
N GLY A 294 27.41 -21.31 -31.77
CA GLY A 294 26.75 -20.26 -32.53
C GLY A 294 25.21 -20.46 -32.55
N LYS A 295 24.62 -20.96 -31.48
CA LYS A 295 23.22 -21.31 -31.43
C LYS A 295 22.55 -20.75 -30.15
N ILE A 296 21.40 -20.14 -30.35
CA ILE A 296 20.50 -19.73 -29.29
C ILE A 296 19.27 -20.66 -29.28
N ILE A 297 18.98 -21.27 -28.14
CA ILE A 297 17.84 -22.16 -27.93
C ILE A 297 17.00 -21.65 -26.78
N VAL A 298 15.73 -21.30 -27.05
CA VAL A 298 14.79 -20.89 -26.01
C VAL A 298 13.94 -22.07 -25.60
N GLU A 299 14.19 -22.60 -24.41
CA GLU A 299 13.48 -23.78 -23.86
C GLU A 299 13.33 -23.68 -22.33
N ASN A 300 12.47 -24.50 -21.76
CA ASN A 300 12.34 -24.55 -20.31
C ASN A 300 13.57 -25.18 -19.65
N ALA A 301 13.87 -24.73 -18.44
CA ALA A 301 14.85 -25.36 -17.57
C ALA A 301 14.45 -26.81 -17.21
N LYS A 302 15.38 -27.55 -16.66
CA LYS A 302 15.07 -28.83 -16.00
C LYS A 302 14.90 -28.60 -14.51
N ASP A 303 14.00 -29.37 -13.89
CA ASP A 303 13.81 -29.29 -12.44
C ASP A 303 15.14 -29.60 -11.71
N GLY A 304 15.53 -28.70 -10.79
CA GLY A 304 16.80 -28.78 -10.08
C GLY A 304 18.04 -28.30 -10.88
N GLU A 305 17.88 -27.74 -12.08
CA GLU A 305 18.99 -27.17 -12.86
C GLU A 305 19.59 -25.98 -12.11
N MET A 306 20.94 -26.02 -11.92
CA MET A 306 21.68 -24.94 -11.28
C MET A 306 22.12 -23.92 -12.28
N PHE A 307 21.94 -22.63 -11.95
CA PHE A 307 22.30 -21.51 -12.82
C PHE A 307 22.88 -20.35 -12.01
N THR A 308 23.98 -19.76 -12.44
CA THR A 308 24.61 -18.60 -11.81
C THR A 308 24.25 -17.35 -12.60
N THR A 309 23.54 -16.43 -11.95
CA THR A 309 23.12 -15.14 -12.51
C THR A 309 24.26 -14.12 -12.48
N LEU A 310 24.12 -12.99 -13.24
CA LEU A 310 25.10 -11.89 -13.33
C LEU A 310 25.48 -11.29 -11.96
N ASP A 311 24.60 -11.38 -10.96
CA ASP A 311 24.89 -10.95 -9.58
C ASP A 311 25.77 -11.93 -8.79
N GLY A 312 26.30 -12.98 -9.45
CA GLY A 312 27.15 -14.01 -8.87
C GLY A 312 26.42 -15.02 -7.98
N THR A 313 25.09 -14.96 -7.91
CA THR A 313 24.29 -15.84 -7.06
C THR A 313 23.91 -17.12 -7.79
N GLU A 314 24.17 -18.26 -7.16
CA GLU A 314 23.73 -19.58 -7.65
C GLU A 314 22.27 -19.83 -7.31
N ARG A 315 21.48 -20.27 -8.31
CA ARG A 315 20.02 -20.43 -8.19
C ARG A 315 19.58 -21.78 -8.68
N THR A 316 18.63 -22.39 -8.00
CA THR A 316 18.00 -23.65 -8.39
C THR A 316 16.74 -23.34 -9.20
N LEU A 317 16.67 -23.85 -10.42
CA LEU A 317 15.57 -23.60 -11.35
C LEU A 317 14.54 -24.74 -11.31
N THR A 318 13.32 -24.44 -11.76
CA THR A 318 12.22 -25.40 -11.92
C THR A 318 11.83 -25.50 -13.39
N ASP A 319 11.15 -26.55 -13.81
CA ASP A 319 10.81 -26.86 -15.20
C ASP A 319 9.79 -25.91 -15.85
N ASP A 320 9.17 -25.05 -15.07
CA ASP A 320 8.30 -23.97 -15.55
C ASP A 320 9.06 -22.67 -15.85
N MET A 321 10.37 -22.59 -15.55
CA MET A 321 11.20 -21.43 -15.84
C MET A 321 11.80 -21.52 -17.26
N LEU A 322 11.73 -20.42 -17.99
CA LEU A 322 12.28 -20.34 -19.35
C LEU A 322 13.74 -19.93 -19.34
N LEU A 323 14.57 -20.64 -20.07
CA LEU A 323 15.98 -20.34 -20.27
C LEU A 323 16.30 -20.02 -21.72
N ILE A 324 17.29 -19.16 -21.87
CA ILE A 324 18.05 -18.98 -23.10
C ILE A 324 19.31 -19.83 -22.93
N LYS A 325 19.51 -20.79 -23.86
CA LYS A 325 20.61 -21.74 -23.85
C LYS A 325 21.44 -21.60 -25.11
N ASP A 326 22.70 -21.95 -25.04
CA ASP A 326 23.52 -22.23 -26.19
C ASP A 326 23.46 -23.73 -26.55
N ALA A 327 24.36 -24.25 -27.34
CA ALA A 327 24.39 -25.67 -27.71
C ALA A 327 24.69 -26.61 -26.52
N GLU A 328 25.23 -26.11 -25.41
CA GLU A 328 25.75 -26.90 -24.31
C GLU A 328 25.09 -26.58 -22.95
N ARG A 329 24.78 -25.31 -22.68
CA ARG A 329 24.35 -24.84 -21.34
C ARG A 329 23.38 -23.65 -21.40
N GLY A 330 22.78 -23.31 -20.24
CA GLY A 330 22.02 -22.07 -20.05
C GLY A 330 22.96 -20.85 -20.02
N ILE A 331 22.53 -19.76 -20.68
CA ILE A 331 23.25 -18.49 -20.75
C ILE A 331 22.46 -17.30 -20.20
N ALA A 332 21.13 -17.42 -20.09
CA ALA A 332 20.30 -16.44 -19.40
C ALA A 332 19.00 -17.05 -18.91
N ILE A 333 18.44 -16.47 -17.84
CA ILE A 333 17.04 -16.69 -17.43
C ILE A 333 16.19 -15.71 -18.22
N ALA A 334 15.38 -16.24 -19.14
CA ALA A 334 14.65 -15.47 -20.14
C ALA A 334 13.79 -14.36 -19.52
N GLY A 335 14.08 -13.12 -19.92
CA GLY A 335 13.37 -11.93 -19.46
C GLY A 335 13.59 -11.52 -17.99
N VAL A 336 14.47 -12.18 -17.26
CA VAL A 336 14.76 -11.91 -15.85
C VAL A 336 16.19 -11.41 -15.64
N MET A 337 17.20 -12.26 -15.95
CA MET A 337 18.61 -11.88 -15.73
C MET A 337 19.56 -12.74 -16.57
N GLY A 338 20.58 -12.13 -17.14
CA GLY A 338 21.67 -12.81 -17.83
C GLY A 338 22.48 -13.74 -16.93
N GLY A 339 23.24 -14.63 -17.54
CA GLY A 339 24.17 -15.50 -16.85
C GLY A 339 25.56 -14.87 -16.74
N LEU A 340 26.23 -15.11 -15.62
CA LEU A 340 27.62 -14.66 -15.40
C LEU A 340 28.59 -15.21 -16.47
N ASN A 341 28.20 -16.30 -17.12
CA ASN A 341 28.98 -17.02 -18.10
C ASN A 341 28.90 -16.49 -19.55
N SER A 342 28.20 -15.36 -19.76
CA SER A 342 27.95 -14.77 -21.08
C SER A 342 28.05 -13.24 -21.08
N GLU A 343 28.62 -12.68 -20.05
CA GLU A 343 28.77 -11.23 -19.85
C GLU A 343 29.72 -10.60 -20.88
N ILE A 344 29.50 -9.32 -21.18
CA ILE A 344 30.38 -8.49 -22.00
C ILE A 344 31.59 -8.06 -21.16
N GLU A 345 32.77 -8.41 -21.61
CA GLU A 345 34.05 -8.03 -20.99
C GLU A 345 34.81 -7.00 -21.85
N GLU A 346 35.84 -6.37 -21.30
CA GLU A 346 36.61 -5.32 -21.98
C GLU A 346 37.29 -5.77 -23.29
N ASP A 347 37.58 -7.07 -23.40
CA ASP A 347 38.20 -7.68 -24.59
C ASP A 347 37.20 -8.25 -25.59
N THR A 348 35.88 -8.15 -25.33
CA THR A 348 34.83 -8.60 -26.27
C THR A 348 34.94 -7.88 -27.61
N LYS A 349 34.93 -8.63 -28.72
CA LYS A 349 35.07 -8.10 -30.10
C LYS A 349 33.87 -8.35 -30.99
N THR A 350 33.05 -9.32 -30.66
CA THR A 350 31.83 -9.63 -31.41
C THR A 350 30.72 -9.97 -30.46
N ILE A 351 29.58 -9.32 -30.63
CA ILE A 351 28.39 -9.51 -29.78
C ILE A 351 27.19 -9.97 -30.60
N ILE A 352 26.30 -10.72 -29.92
CA ILE A 352 24.94 -11.02 -30.36
C ILE A 352 24.02 -10.14 -29.55
N VAL A 353 23.31 -9.24 -30.22
CA VAL A 353 22.22 -8.44 -29.61
C VAL A 353 20.92 -9.26 -29.67
N GLU A 354 20.37 -9.51 -28.49
CA GLU A 354 19.08 -10.15 -28.30
C GLU A 354 17.98 -9.10 -28.21
N SER A 355 16.88 -9.30 -28.94
CA SER A 355 15.60 -8.65 -28.73
C SER A 355 14.49 -9.69 -28.84
N ALA A 356 13.89 -10.05 -27.71
CA ALA A 356 12.94 -11.15 -27.64
C ALA A 356 11.64 -10.77 -26.92
N ASN A 357 10.59 -11.53 -27.19
CA ASN A 357 9.33 -11.41 -26.50
C ASN A 357 9.04 -12.65 -25.68
N PHE A 358 8.95 -12.50 -24.36
CA PHE A 358 8.65 -13.58 -23.42
C PHE A 358 7.28 -13.38 -22.78
N ALA A 359 6.56 -14.47 -22.55
CA ALA A 359 5.24 -14.44 -21.92
C ALA A 359 5.30 -13.85 -20.52
N GLY A 360 4.53 -12.81 -20.27
CA GLY A 360 4.53 -12.06 -19.01
C GLY A 360 4.25 -12.92 -17.78
N SER A 361 3.34 -13.90 -17.89
CA SER A 361 3.02 -14.85 -16.81
C SER A 361 4.23 -15.72 -16.42
N SER A 362 5.00 -16.19 -17.41
CA SER A 362 6.21 -16.99 -17.19
C SER A 362 7.29 -16.16 -16.48
N VAL A 363 7.57 -14.95 -17.00
CA VAL A 363 8.56 -14.04 -16.40
C VAL A 363 8.18 -13.64 -14.99
N ARG A 364 6.91 -13.28 -14.75
CA ARG A 364 6.39 -12.93 -13.42
C ARG A 364 6.56 -14.06 -12.41
N THR A 365 6.19 -15.28 -12.79
CA THR A 365 6.32 -16.46 -11.93
C THR A 365 7.77 -16.74 -11.59
N THR A 366 8.66 -16.72 -12.58
CA THR A 366 10.09 -16.93 -12.43
C THR A 366 10.72 -15.86 -11.54
N SER A 367 10.47 -14.57 -11.82
CA SER A 367 10.93 -13.43 -11.04
C SER A 367 10.53 -13.54 -9.57
N LYS A 368 9.26 -13.87 -9.30
CA LYS A 368 8.74 -14.05 -7.94
C LYS A 368 9.38 -15.24 -7.22
N LYS A 369 9.49 -16.40 -7.88
CA LYS A 369 10.09 -17.61 -7.27
C LYS A 369 11.56 -17.40 -6.91
N LEU A 370 12.31 -16.70 -7.76
CA LEU A 370 13.73 -16.44 -7.55
C LEU A 370 13.99 -15.19 -6.69
N GLY A 371 12.97 -14.40 -6.37
CA GLY A 371 13.13 -13.12 -5.65
C GLY A 371 13.90 -12.07 -6.46
N LEU A 372 13.89 -12.16 -7.81
CA LEU A 372 14.60 -11.28 -8.72
C LEU A 372 13.66 -10.33 -9.43
N ARG A 373 13.71 -9.05 -9.07
CA ARG A 373 12.97 -8.00 -9.78
C ARG A 373 13.95 -7.09 -10.49
N THR A 374 13.87 -7.06 -11.81
CA THR A 374 14.72 -6.24 -12.68
C THR A 374 13.86 -5.32 -13.54
N GLU A 375 14.46 -4.30 -14.17
CA GLU A 375 13.78 -3.42 -15.14
C GLU A 375 13.24 -4.22 -16.34
N ALA A 376 13.96 -5.27 -16.75
CA ALA A 376 13.51 -6.18 -17.81
C ALA A 376 12.29 -6.99 -17.36
N SER A 377 12.35 -7.65 -16.20
CA SER A 377 11.23 -8.46 -15.68
C SER A 377 9.98 -7.62 -15.41
N ALA A 378 10.14 -6.39 -14.94
CA ALA A 378 9.03 -5.46 -14.71
C ALA A 378 8.28 -5.06 -15.98
N ARG A 379 8.99 -5.02 -17.13
CA ARG A 379 8.37 -4.77 -18.44
C ARG A 379 7.75 -6.03 -19.01
N PHE A 380 8.48 -7.15 -19.05
CA PHE A 380 7.94 -8.40 -19.59
C PHE A 380 6.69 -8.88 -18.85
N GLU A 381 6.65 -8.79 -17.51
CA GLU A 381 5.50 -9.26 -16.72
C GLU A 381 4.18 -8.55 -17.03
N LYS A 382 4.25 -7.32 -17.56
CA LYS A 382 3.08 -6.52 -17.94
C LYS A 382 2.67 -6.74 -19.41
N GLY A 383 3.49 -7.44 -20.18
CA GLY A 383 3.29 -7.68 -21.60
C GLY A 383 4.00 -6.67 -22.49
N ILE A 384 4.71 -7.16 -23.46
CA ILE A 384 5.42 -6.39 -24.49
C ILE A 384 4.92 -6.84 -25.85
N ASP A 385 4.84 -5.91 -26.80
CA ASP A 385 4.48 -6.22 -28.18
C ASP A 385 5.63 -6.95 -28.91
N PRO A 386 5.43 -8.18 -29.38
CA PRO A 386 6.47 -8.90 -30.14
C PRO A 386 6.87 -8.18 -31.45
N ASN A 387 6.00 -7.30 -31.98
CA ASN A 387 6.31 -6.51 -33.19
C ASN A 387 7.40 -5.45 -32.96
N LEU A 388 7.68 -5.07 -31.70
CA LEU A 388 8.75 -4.13 -31.36
C LEU A 388 10.15 -4.74 -31.41
N CYS A 389 10.29 -6.08 -31.37
CA CYS A 389 11.59 -6.73 -31.25
C CYS A 389 12.58 -6.30 -32.33
N GLU A 390 12.16 -6.24 -33.59
CA GLU A 390 13.03 -5.88 -34.71
C GLU A 390 13.43 -4.39 -34.65
N ALA A 391 12.46 -3.49 -34.48
CA ALA A 391 12.71 -2.06 -34.38
C ALA A 391 13.68 -1.70 -33.22
N ALA A 392 13.54 -2.36 -32.08
CA ALA A 392 14.44 -2.17 -30.94
C ALA A 392 15.85 -2.70 -31.22
N ALA A 393 15.99 -3.88 -31.87
CA ALA A 393 17.28 -4.41 -32.26
C ALA A 393 17.97 -3.50 -33.29
N ASP A 394 17.23 -2.98 -34.28
CA ASP A 394 17.73 -2.04 -35.26
C ASP A 394 18.16 -0.72 -34.63
N ARG A 395 17.41 -0.25 -33.62
CA ARG A 395 17.77 0.96 -32.85
C ARG A 395 19.10 0.78 -32.09
N VAL A 396 19.33 -0.36 -31.47
CA VAL A 396 20.65 -0.68 -30.89
C VAL A 396 21.74 -0.62 -31.93
N CYS A 397 21.54 -1.28 -33.08
CA CYS A 397 22.48 -1.22 -34.20
C CYS A 397 22.76 0.21 -34.65
N ARG A 398 21.73 1.03 -34.77
CA ARG A 398 21.84 2.44 -35.16
C ARG A 398 22.66 3.27 -34.15
N LEU A 399 22.46 3.03 -32.86
CA LEU A 399 23.21 3.71 -31.81
C LEU A 399 24.67 3.24 -31.75
N ILE A 400 24.93 1.96 -31.96
CA ILE A 400 26.31 1.41 -32.12
C ILE A 400 27.05 2.10 -33.29
N GLU A 401 26.36 2.26 -34.43
CA GLU A 401 26.84 2.98 -35.59
C GLU A 401 27.15 4.45 -35.29
N LEU A 402 26.22 5.14 -34.63
CA LEU A 402 26.35 6.57 -34.29
C LEU A 402 27.47 6.84 -33.29
N THR A 403 27.68 5.94 -32.34
CA THR A 403 28.76 6.06 -31.33
C THR A 403 30.09 5.49 -31.80
N GLY A 404 30.12 4.76 -32.93
CA GLY A 404 31.32 4.11 -33.43
C GLY A 404 31.80 2.93 -32.58
N ALA A 405 30.88 2.36 -31.76
CA ALA A 405 31.16 1.29 -30.80
C ALA A 405 31.36 -0.09 -31.45
N GLY A 406 31.11 -0.24 -32.77
CA GLY A 406 31.29 -1.49 -33.50
C GLY A 406 30.77 -1.37 -34.94
N LYS A 407 30.79 -2.49 -35.66
CA LYS A 407 30.29 -2.61 -37.03
C LYS A 407 29.12 -3.60 -37.12
N VAL A 408 28.02 -3.19 -37.70
CA VAL A 408 26.81 -3.99 -37.81
C VAL A 408 26.92 -4.99 -38.96
N CYS A 409 26.74 -6.27 -38.69
CA CYS A 409 26.64 -7.32 -39.70
C CYS A 409 25.36 -7.21 -40.50
N LYS A 410 25.40 -7.70 -41.74
CA LYS A 410 24.23 -7.64 -42.63
C LYS A 410 23.10 -8.55 -42.15
N GLY A 411 21.86 -8.01 -42.17
CA GLY A 411 20.64 -8.70 -41.88
C GLY A 411 20.50 -9.07 -40.39
N SER A 412 19.39 -9.69 -40.06
CA SER A 412 19.03 -10.21 -38.72
C SER A 412 18.68 -11.69 -38.82
N VAL A 413 18.69 -12.38 -37.70
CA VAL A 413 18.07 -13.70 -37.52
C VAL A 413 16.77 -13.49 -36.74
N ASP A 414 15.63 -13.62 -37.39
CA ASP A 414 14.31 -13.41 -36.81
C ASP A 414 13.54 -14.73 -36.80
N ASN A 415 13.17 -15.18 -35.62
CA ASN A 415 12.30 -16.35 -35.44
C ASN A 415 10.98 -15.89 -34.80
N TYR A 416 9.91 -15.84 -35.61
CA TYR A 416 8.58 -15.38 -35.22
C TYR A 416 7.51 -16.42 -35.62
N PRO A 417 7.38 -17.51 -34.86
CA PRO A 417 6.53 -18.65 -35.23
C PRO A 417 5.04 -18.33 -35.29
N VAL A 418 4.55 -17.40 -34.45
CA VAL A 418 3.14 -17.03 -34.37
C VAL A 418 3.03 -15.50 -34.31
N PRO A 419 2.91 -14.84 -35.50
CA PRO A 419 2.76 -13.38 -35.54
C PRO A 419 1.53 -12.88 -34.79
N GLU A 420 1.69 -11.80 -34.06
CA GLU A 420 0.63 -11.12 -33.33
C GLU A 420 -0.02 -10.04 -34.20
N GLU A 421 -1.34 -10.10 -34.35
CA GLU A 421 -2.13 -9.13 -35.09
C GLU A 421 -3.05 -8.35 -34.16
N ALA A 422 -3.27 -7.06 -34.46
CA ALA A 422 -4.16 -6.23 -33.68
C ALA A 422 -5.63 -6.69 -33.83
N LYS A 423 -6.36 -6.72 -32.72
CA LYS A 423 -7.78 -7.06 -32.69
C LYS A 423 -8.59 -5.89 -33.25
N THR A 424 -9.33 -6.13 -34.34
CA THR A 424 -10.25 -5.13 -34.91
C THR A 424 -11.65 -5.37 -34.36
N ILE A 425 -12.31 -4.32 -33.86
CA ILE A 425 -13.67 -4.37 -33.34
C ILE A 425 -14.52 -3.21 -33.86
N ASP A 426 -15.85 -3.36 -33.78
CA ASP A 426 -16.82 -2.33 -34.08
C ASP A 426 -17.30 -1.65 -32.80
N ILE A 427 -17.25 -0.31 -32.78
CA ILE A 427 -17.71 0.53 -31.67
C ILE A 427 -18.78 1.51 -32.16
N ARG A 428 -19.65 1.98 -31.25
CA ARG A 428 -20.85 2.76 -31.59
C ARG A 428 -20.77 4.18 -31.07
N VAL A 429 -20.94 5.15 -32.00
CA VAL A 429 -20.93 6.59 -31.64
C VAL A 429 -22.00 6.93 -30.61
N ASP A 430 -23.23 6.46 -30.81
CA ASP A 430 -24.34 6.71 -29.86
C ASP A 430 -24.12 6.07 -28.50
N ARG A 431 -23.43 4.91 -28.43
CA ARG A 431 -23.09 4.28 -27.17
C ARG A 431 -22.02 5.07 -26.40
N ILE A 432 -21.00 5.55 -27.09
CA ILE A 432 -19.97 6.43 -26.49
C ILE A 432 -20.64 7.64 -25.87
N ASN A 433 -21.45 8.37 -26.64
CA ASN A 433 -22.16 9.55 -26.16
C ASN A 433 -23.09 9.25 -24.97
N ARG A 434 -23.82 8.14 -25.04
CA ARG A 434 -24.75 7.73 -23.98
C ARG A 434 -24.02 7.38 -22.67
N VAL A 435 -22.89 6.65 -22.76
CA VAL A 435 -22.10 6.25 -21.58
C VAL A 435 -21.46 7.45 -20.93
N LEU A 436 -20.87 8.35 -21.74
CA LEU A 436 -20.19 9.54 -21.25
C LEU A 436 -21.13 10.70 -20.88
N GLY A 437 -22.39 10.63 -21.29
CA GLY A 437 -23.38 11.68 -21.05
C GLY A 437 -23.09 12.98 -21.79
N ILE A 438 -22.47 12.89 -22.99
CA ILE A 438 -22.07 14.02 -23.84
C ILE A 438 -22.65 13.87 -25.25
N GLU A 439 -22.43 14.85 -26.11
CA GLU A 439 -22.85 14.83 -27.51
C GLU A 439 -21.65 15.22 -28.40
N LEU A 440 -20.71 14.30 -28.57
CA LEU A 440 -19.60 14.45 -29.50
C LEU A 440 -19.98 14.03 -30.91
N GLU A 441 -19.53 14.82 -31.86
CA GLU A 441 -19.64 14.45 -33.26
C GLU A 441 -18.69 13.28 -33.60
N ARG A 442 -19.13 12.40 -34.49
CA ARG A 442 -18.32 11.28 -34.94
C ARG A 442 -16.89 11.66 -35.33
N GLN A 443 -16.71 12.81 -35.99
CA GLN A 443 -15.41 13.27 -36.48
C GLN A 443 -14.46 13.59 -35.34
N GLU A 444 -14.95 14.18 -34.25
CA GLU A 444 -14.13 14.46 -33.07
C GLU A 444 -13.64 13.15 -32.40
N MET A 445 -14.50 12.13 -32.29
CA MET A 445 -14.10 10.80 -31.79
C MET A 445 -13.04 10.18 -32.70
N VAL A 446 -13.20 10.27 -34.01
CA VAL A 446 -12.22 9.79 -34.99
C VAL A 446 -10.87 10.48 -34.82
N ASP A 447 -10.89 11.79 -34.64
CA ASP A 447 -9.65 12.58 -34.48
C ASP A 447 -8.94 12.25 -33.16
N ILE A 448 -9.69 12.05 -32.09
CA ILE A 448 -9.16 11.59 -30.82
C ILE A 448 -8.51 10.21 -30.97
N LEU A 449 -9.23 9.23 -31.52
CA LEU A 449 -8.71 7.87 -31.68
C LEU A 449 -7.46 7.83 -32.59
N LYS A 450 -7.47 8.63 -33.66
CA LYS A 450 -6.31 8.74 -34.56
C LYS A 450 -5.09 9.37 -33.90
N SER A 451 -5.29 10.32 -32.96
CA SER A 451 -4.17 10.91 -32.23
C SER A 451 -3.42 9.86 -31.36
N LEU A 452 -4.10 8.75 -31.05
CA LEU A 452 -3.55 7.58 -30.33
C LEU A 452 -3.10 6.46 -31.32
N GLU A 453 -2.92 6.77 -32.59
CA GLU A 453 -2.54 5.84 -33.67
C GLU A 453 -3.56 4.70 -33.94
N ILE A 454 -4.78 4.85 -33.44
CA ILE A 454 -5.87 3.89 -33.71
C ILE A 454 -6.42 4.11 -35.12
N LYS A 455 -6.40 3.10 -35.96
CA LYS A 455 -7.00 3.16 -37.30
C LYS A 455 -8.51 3.09 -37.17
N VAL A 456 -9.20 4.03 -37.81
CA VAL A 456 -10.68 4.12 -37.78
C VAL A 456 -11.23 4.04 -39.18
N ALA A 457 -12.13 3.08 -39.41
CA ALA A 457 -12.88 2.91 -40.68
C ALA A 457 -14.39 2.94 -40.42
N GLY A 458 -15.20 2.68 -41.45
CA GLY A 458 -16.66 2.67 -41.37
C GLY A 458 -17.32 4.04 -41.47
N SER A 459 -18.65 4.09 -41.38
CA SER A 459 -19.45 5.30 -41.52
C SER A 459 -20.74 5.23 -40.68
N GLY A 460 -21.38 6.36 -40.48
CA GLY A 460 -22.59 6.46 -39.65
C GLY A 460 -22.33 6.22 -38.20
N ASN A 461 -23.13 5.39 -37.54
CA ASN A 461 -23.04 5.09 -36.12
C ASN A 461 -21.92 4.08 -35.75
N ILE A 462 -21.42 3.33 -36.71
CA ILE A 462 -20.41 2.30 -36.49
C ILE A 462 -19.03 2.82 -36.89
N MET A 463 -18.05 2.64 -35.98
CA MET A 463 -16.63 2.83 -36.22
C MET A 463 -15.93 1.50 -36.06
N THR A 464 -15.32 1.01 -37.14
CA THR A 464 -14.43 -0.15 -37.08
C THR A 464 -13.04 0.32 -36.70
N VAL A 465 -12.56 -0.08 -35.53
CA VAL A 465 -11.31 0.39 -34.92
C VAL A 465 -10.27 -0.71 -34.88
N THR A 466 -9.02 -0.38 -35.21
CA THR A 466 -7.86 -1.28 -35.14
C THR A 466 -6.74 -0.54 -34.40
N PRO A 467 -6.41 -0.92 -33.16
CA PRO A 467 -5.36 -0.28 -32.39
C PRO A 467 -3.97 -0.70 -32.91
N PRO A 468 -2.90 0.03 -32.60
CA PRO A 468 -1.54 -0.50 -32.76
C PRO A 468 -1.34 -1.68 -31.81
N THR A 469 -0.54 -2.68 -32.19
CA THR A 469 -0.35 -3.92 -31.41
C THR A 469 0.25 -3.70 -30.04
N ILE A 470 0.94 -2.58 -29.84
CA ILE A 470 1.48 -2.15 -28.54
C ILE A 470 0.38 -1.83 -27.51
N ARG A 471 -0.86 -1.48 -27.96
CA ARG A 471 -2.02 -1.24 -27.12
C ARG A 471 -2.79 -2.53 -26.87
N GLN A 472 -2.21 -3.40 -26.03
CA GLN A 472 -2.77 -4.71 -25.69
C GLN A 472 -3.99 -4.63 -24.77
N ASP A 473 -4.26 -3.46 -24.20
CA ASP A 473 -5.39 -3.12 -23.33
C ASP A 473 -6.70 -2.86 -24.12
N LEU A 474 -6.63 -2.53 -25.39
CA LEU A 474 -7.80 -2.14 -26.21
C LEU A 474 -8.50 -3.35 -26.82
N LEU A 475 -9.29 -4.06 -26.02
CA LEU A 475 -9.91 -5.34 -26.37
C LEU A 475 -11.44 -5.26 -26.55
N GLU A 476 -12.11 -4.36 -25.85
CA GLU A 476 -13.56 -4.23 -25.81
C GLU A 476 -13.99 -2.80 -26.16
N GLU A 477 -15.30 -2.60 -26.47
CA GLU A 477 -15.85 -1.28 -26.81
C GLU A 477 -15.65 -0.25 -25.66
N GLU A 478 -15.70 -0.72 -24.44
CA GLU A 478 -15.52 0.07 -23.22
C GLU A 478 -14.12 0.72 -23.14
N ASP A 479 -13.10 0.04 -23.60
CA ASP A 479 -11.72 0.54 -23.60
C ASP A 479 -11.60 1.77 -24.52
N TYR A 480 -12.27 1.75 -25.66
CA TYR A 480 -12.30 2.90 -26.58
C TYR A 480 -13.19 4.04 -26.08
N ILE A 481 -14.21 3.76 -25.29
CA ILE A 481 -14.98 4.81 -24.60
C ILE A 481 -14.09 5.55 -23.62
N GLU A 482 -13.24 4.84 -22.88
CA GLU A 482 -12.25 5.44 -21.98
C GLU A 482 -11.26 6.33 -22.75
N GLU A 483 -10.71 5.84 -23.86
CA GLU A 483 -9.78 6.61 -24.69
C GLU A 483 -10.40 7.93 -25.19
N VAL A 484 -11.64 7.87 -25.65
CA VAL A 484 -12.38 9.10 -26.05
C VAL A 484 -12.58 10.02 -24.85
N ALA A 485 -12.99 9.47 -23.71
CA ALA A 485 -13.26 10.24 -22.49
C ALA A 485 -12.04 11.01 -21.98
N ARG A 486 -10.90 10.31 -21.82
CA ARG A 486 -9.69 10.87 -21.23
C ARG A 486 -9.04 11.94 -22.10
N ILE A 487 -9.01 11.75 -23.43
CA ILE A 487 -8.43 12.74 -24.38
C ILE A 487 -9.41 13.89 -24.65
N TYR A 488 -10.73 13.65 -24.62
CA TYR A 488 -11.72 14.73 -24.62
C TYR A 488 -11.55 15.63 -23.40
N GLY A 489 -11.38 15.07 -22.22
CA GLY A 489 -11.17 15.70 -20.92
C GLY A 489 -12.34 15.47 -19.97
N TYR A 490 -12.06 14.88 -18.83
CA TYR A 490 -13.05 14.63 -17.77
C TYR A 490 -13.62 15.92 -17.18
N ASP A 491 -12.87 17.01 -17.21
CA ASP A 491 -13.28 18.34 -16.78
C ASP A 491 -14.43 18.93 -17.64
N LYS A 492 -14.58 18.45 -18.87
CA LYS A 492 -15.63 18.88 -19.80
C LYS A 492 -16.91 18.06 -19.69
N MET A 493 -16.89 16.96 -18.92
CA MET A 493 -18.07 16.13 -18.77
C MET A 493 -19.06 16.77 -17.80
N PRO A 494 -20.38 16.74 -18.11
CA PRO A 494 -21.39 17.34 -17.25
C PRO A 494 -21.53 16.55 -15.95
N VAL A 495 -21.53 17.26 -14.82
CA VAL A 495 -21.86 16.67 -13.52
C VAL A 495 -23.36 16.44 -13.46
N THR A 496 -23.78 15.20 -13.33
CA THR A 496 -25.19 14.81 -13.23
C THR A 496 -25.46 14.06 -11.94
N LEU A 497 -26.68 14.21 -11.42
CA LEU A 497 -27.13 13.42 -10.29
C LEU A 497 -27.52 12.00 -10.76
N PRO A 498 -27.18 10.97 -10.00
CA PRO A 498 -27.64 9.62 -10.29
C PRO A 498 -29.18 9.56 -10.32
N LYS A 499 -29.72 8.90 -11.34
CA LYS A 499 -31.16 8.63 -11.43
C LYS A 499 -31.44 7.23 -10.95
N GLY A 500 -32.29 7.10 -9.94
CA GLY A 500 -32.68 5.80 -9.38
C GLY A 500 -34.14 5.84 -8.91
N ASN A 501 -34.77 4.68 -8.84
CA ASN A 501 -36.12 4.49 -8.30
C ASN A 501 -36.11 4.05 -6.83
N THR A 502 -34.94 4.01 -6.20
CA THR A 502 -34.78 3.63 -4.78
C THR A 502 -34.87 4.88 -3.91
N GLU A 503 -35.66 4.82 -2.86
CA GLU A 503 -35.65 5.86 -1.82
C GLU A 503 -34.28 5.91 -1.15
N ALA A 504 -33.75 7.12 -1.03
CA ALA A 504 -32.50 7.32 -0.29
C ALA A 504 -32.81 7.20 1.20
N GLY A 505 -32.07 6.36 1.90
CA GLY A 505 -32.23 6.15 3.33
C GLY A 505 -31.01 5.47 3.94
N ILE A 506 -30.91 5.57 5.26
CA ILE A 506 -29.91 4.83 6.03
C ILE A 506 -30.50 3.45 6.34
N PRO A 507 -29.81 2.35 6.02
CA PRO A 507 -30.24 1.01 6.43
C PRO A 507 -30.46 0.92 7.95
N GLU A 508 -31.47 0.17 8.39
CA GLU A 508 -31.83 0.07 9.82
C GLU A 508 -30.65 -0.36 10.70
N ASP A 509 -29.87 -1.31 10.22
CA ASP A 509 -28.67 -1.78 10.92
C ASP A 509 -27.64 -0.65 11.10
N ARG A 510 -27.41 0.17 10.10
CA ARG A 510 -26.55 1.36 10.18
C ARG A 510 -27.13 2.39 11.13
N ALA A 511 -28.44 2.65 11.06
CA ALA A 511 -29.11 3.60 11.95
C ALA A 511 -29.02 3.15 13.42
N LEU A 512 -29.10 1.85 13.70
CA LEU A 512 -28.95 1.31 15.05
C LEU A 512 -27.52 1.46 15.57
N ARG A 513 -26.50 1.23 14.73
CA ARG A 513 -25.09 1.42 15.10
C ARG A 513 -24.79 2.90 15.35
N ASP A 514 -25.27 3.80 14.51
CA ASP A 514 -25.10 5.24 14.69
C ASP A 514 -25.77 5.72 15.99
N LEU A 515 -26.99 5.25 16.28
CA LEU A 515 -27.67 5.54 17.54
C LEU A 515 -26.91 5.01 18.77
N THR A 516 -26.34 3.81 18.66
CA THR A 516 -25.52 3.22 19.72
C THR A 516 -24.29 4.08 19.99
N ARG A 517 -23.58 4.48 18.94
CA ARG A 517 -22.42 5.37 19.02
C ARG A 517 -22.76 6.69 19.68
N ASP A 518 -23.77 7.38 19.17
CA ASP A 518 -24.20 8.68 19.67
C ASP A 518 -24.64 8.62 21.15
N SER A 519 -25.32 7.53 21.52
CA SER A 519 -25.74 7.31 22.91
C SER A 519 -24.56 7.11 23.84
N LEU A 520 -23.60 6.26 23.48
CA LEU A 520 -22.41 6.03 24.28
C LEU A 520 -21.52 7.28 24.38
N CYS A 521 -21.36 8.03 23.30
CA CYS A 521 -20.69 9.33 23.33
C CYS A 521 -21.43 10.32 24.25
N GLY A 522 -22.76 10.35 24.19
CA GLY A 522 -23.60 11.16 25.06
C GLY A 522 -23.50 10.80 26.56
N MET A 523 -23.17 9.55 26.87
CA MET A 523 -22.87 9.07 28.23
C MET A 523 -21.41 9.36 28.68
N GLY A 524 -20.59 9.98 27.83
CA GLY A 524 -19.22 10.39 28.13
C GLY A 524 -18.16 9.34 27.82
N LEU A 525 -18.45 8.36 26.96
CA LEU A 525 -17.46 7.41 26.48
C LEU A 525 -16.84 7.91 25.17
N ASN A 526 -15.62 7.47 24.90
CA ASN A 526 -14.91 7.76 23.66
C ASN A 526 -14.92 6.55 22.73
N GLU A 527 -15.30 6.76 21.47
CA GLU A 527 -15.18 5.72 20.45
C GLU A 527 -13.71 5.48 20.11
N ILE A 528 -13.34 4.22 20.00
CA ILE A 528 -12.02 3.80 19.52
C ILE A 528 -12.18 2.87 18.33
N GLN A 529 -11.13 2.78 17.52
CA GLN A 529 -11.02 1.82 16.42
C GLN A 529 -9.67 1.13 16.52
N THR A 530 -9.69 -0.19 16.54
CA THR A 530 -8.51 -1.02 16.60
C THR A 530 -8.40 -1.91 15.36
N TYR A 531 -7.22 -2.46 15.10
CA TYR A 531 -7.02 -3.33 13.96
C TYR A 531 -7.77 -4.66 14.12
N SER A 532 -8.29 -5.17 13.00
CA SER A 532 -8.91 -6.50 12.94
C SER A 532 -7.86 -7.63 12.92
N PHE A 533 -6.63 -7.31 12.54
CA PHE A 533 -5.50 -8.25 12.58
C PHE A 533 -4.80 -8.13 13.93
N VAL A 534 -4.69 -9.26 14.62
CA VAL A 534 -4.22 -9.31 16.01
C VAL A 534 -3.27 -10.47 16.24
N SER A 535 -2.65 -10.47 17.41
CA SER A 535 -1.89 -11.62 17.90
C SER A 535 -2.81 -12.72 18.43
N PRO A 536 -2.56 -13.98 18.09
CA PRO A 536 -3.28 -15.10 18.71
C PRO A 536 -3.10 -15.17 20.24
N LYS A 537 -2.05 -14.54 20.78
CA LYS A 537 -1.79 -14.45 22.23
C LYS A 537 -2.81 -13.60 22.99
N GLY A 538 -3.56 -12.72 22.30
CA GLY A 538 -4.56 -11.88 22.94
C GLY A 538 -5.61 -12.66 23.72
N VAL A 539 -6.08 -13.81 23.20
CA VAL A 539 -7.03 -14.68 23.91
C VAL A 539 -6.39 -15.44 25.08
N ASP A 540 -5.08 -15.69 25.04
CA ASP A 540 -4.35 -16.25 26.17
C ASP A 540 -4.25 -15.22 27.31
N TYR A 541 -3.97 -13.97 26.99
CA TYR A 541 -3.87 -12.88 27.97
C TYR A 541 -5.19 -12.65 28.71
N ILE A 542 -6.33 -12.81 28.03
CA ILE A 542 -7.65 -12.76 28.67
C ILE A 542 -8.10 -14.11 29.26
N ARG A 543 -7.21 -15.10 29.34
CA ARG A 543 -7.45 -16.41 29.98
C ARG A 543 -8.62 -17.20 29.35
N THR A 544 -8.78 -17.11 28.04
CA THR A 544 -9.79 -17.89 27.31
C THR A 544 -9.47 -19.38 27.43
N ALA A 545 -10.47 -20.20 27.73
CA ALA A 545 -10.30 -21.63 27.89
C ALA A 545 -9.79 -22.32 26.63
N GLU A 546 -9.01 -23.41 26.79
CA GLU A 546 -8.63 -24.24 25.65
C GLU A 546 -9.87 -24.89 25.01
N GLY A 547 -9.90 -24.89 23.66
CA GLY A 547 -11.02 -25.44 22.91
C GLY A 547 -12.26 -24.54 22.83
N SER A 548 -12.20 -23.34 23.38
CA SER A 548 -13.26 -22.34 23.23
C SER A 548 -13.32 -21.78 21.80
N TRP A 549 -14.52 -21.38 21.37
CA TRP A 549 -14.78 -20.86 20.02
C TRP A 549 -13.96 -19.59 19.70
N GLU A 550 -13.61 -18.80 20.68
CA GLU A 550 -12.78 -17.59 20.54
C GLU A 550 -11.36 -17.90 20.03
N ARG A 551 -10.97 -19.18 20.07
CA ARG A 551 -9.68 -19.66 19.52
C ARG A 551 -9.77 -20.14 18.08
N ASN A 552 -10.95 -20.12 17.48
CA ASN A 552 -11.17 -20.50 16.08
C ASN A 552 -10.81 -19.35 15.14
N PHE A 553 -9.52 -19.06 15.05
CA PHE A 553 -9.00 -17.95 14.27
C PHE A 553 -9.04 -18.17 12.77
N VAL A 554 -9.31 -17.10 12.03
CA VAL A 554 -8.93 -16.97 10.62
C VAL A 554 -7.47 -16.54 10.57
N LYS A 555 -6.62 -17.37 9.95
CA LYS A 555 -5.17 -17.10 9.85
C LYS A 555 -4.84 -16.39 8.55
N LEU A 556 -3.96 -15.40 8.61
CA LEU A 556 -3.43 -14.73 7.42
C LEU A 556 -2.34 -15.60 6.78
N ILE A 557 -2.35 -15.67 5.43
CA ILE A 557 -1.35 -16.44 4.66
C ILE A 557 0.02 -15.76 4.72
N ASN A 558 0.06 -14.42 4.69
CA ASN A 558 1.27 -13.60 4.64
C ASN A 558 1.19 -12.44 5.64
N PRO A 559 1.21 -12.71 6.96
CA PRO A 559 1.11 -11.67 7.97
C PRO A 559 2.37 -10.79 7.99
N LEU A 560 2.22 -9.53 8.43
CA LEU A 560 3.35 -8.63 8.66
C LEU A 560 4.25 -9.07 9.83
N GLY A 561 3.69 -9.80 10.79
CA GLY A 561 4.36 -10.34 11.95
C GLY A 561 3.41 -11.19 12.77
N GLU A 562 3.92 -11.90 13.80
CA GLU A 562 3.08 -12.74 14.68
C GLU A 562 1.98 -11.93 15.38
N GLU A 563 2.28 -10.67 15.69
CA GLU A 563 1.35 -9.74 16.34
C GLU A 563 0.13 -9.37 15.50
N ASN A 564 0.16 -9.65 14.18
CA ASN A 564 -0.92 -9.37 13.24
C ASN A 564 -1.25 -10.60 12.37
N SER A 565 -1.14 -11.80 12.94
CA SER A 565 -1.19 -13.05 12.16
C SER A 565 -2.57 -13.70 12.06
N VAL A 566 -3.54 -13.24 12.83
CA VAL A 566 -4.90 -13.77 12.84
C VAL A 566 -5.94 -12.63 12.86
N MET A 567 -7.16 -12.93 12.43
CA MET A 567 -8.27 -12.01 12.60
C MET A 567 -8.88 -12.16 14.00
N ARG A 568 -9.28 -11.05 14.62
CA ARG A 568 -9.87 -11.02 15.97
C ARG A 568 -11.21 -11.76 16.02
N THR A 569 -11.38 -12.59 17.02
CA THR A 569 -12.64 -13.28 17.32
C THR A 569 -13.49 -12.55 18.35
N VAL A 570 -12.86 -11.75 19.19
CA VAL A 570 -13.47 -10.90 20.24
C VAL A 570 -12.76 -9.55 20.29
N LEU A 571 -13.38 -8.54 20.88
CA LEU A 571 -12.84 -7.17 20.97
C LEU A 571 -12.07 -6.90 22.29
N MET A 572 -12.32 -7.69 23.34
CA MET A 572 -11.74 -7.44 24.65
C MET A 572 -10.21 -7.34 24.69
N PRO A 573 -9.41 -8.17 23.99
CA PRO A 573 -7.96 -8.03 23.97
C PRO A 573 -7.51 -6.66 23.43
N ASN A 574 -8.12 -6.20 22.34
CA ASN A 574 -7.83 -4.91 21.74
C ASN A 574 -8.19 -3.75 22.70
N MET A 575 -9.35 -3.84 23.36
CA MET A 575 -9.77 -2.86 24.35
C MET A 575 -8.75 -2.80 25.50
N MET A 576 -8.30 -3.94 26.01
CA MET A 576 -7.30 -4.01 27.08
C MET A 576 -5.98 -3.36 26.67
N GLU A 577 -5.53 -3.54 25.43
CA GLU A 577 -4.32 -2.88 24.90
C GLU A 577 -4.47 -1.36 24.89
N VAL A 578 -5.64 -0.84 24.49
CA VAL A 578 -5.91 0.59 24.49
C VAL A 578 -5.93 1.16 25.91
N LEU A 579 -6.60 0.48 26.84
CA LEU A 579 -6.64 0.89 28.25
C LEU A 579 -5.24 0.89 28.85
N ALA A 580 -4.45 -0.15 28.64
CA ALA A 580 -3.07 -0.28 29.12
C ALA A 580 -2.17 0.82 28.54
N ARG A 581 -2.29 1.13 27.26
CA ARG A 581 -1.53 2.20 26.57
C ARG A 581 -1.83 3.57 27.18
N ASN A 582 -3.07 3.86 27.53
CA ASN A 582 -3.45 5.08 28.20
C ASN A 582 -2.94 5.13 29.64
N TYR A 583 -3.06 4.03 30.36
CA TYR A 583 -2.56 3.91 31.73
C TYR A 583 -1.05 4.15 31.82
N THR A 584 -0.26 3.54 30.95
CA THR A 584 1.20 3.76 30.89
C THR A 584 1.60 5.19 30.55
N ARG A 585 0.67 5.97 29.97
CA ARG A 585 0.84 7.41 29.71
C ARG A 585 0.31 8.30 30.84
N ASN A 586 0.02 7.72 32.00
CA ASN A 586 -0.49 8.38 33.20
C ASN A 586 -1.84 9.11 32.97
N ILE A 587 -2.72 8.49 32.19
CA ILE A 587 -4.11 8.94 32.07
C ILE A 587 -4.89 8.30 33.23
N ASP A 588 -5.46 9.12 34.11
CA ASP A 588 -6.09 8.66 35.37
C ASP A 588 -7.42 7.95 35.16
N LYS A 589 -8.12 8.24 34.07
CA LYS A 589 -9.46 7.71 33.77
C LYS A 589 -9.66 7.53 32.28
N VAL A 590 -10.17 6.37 31.87
CA VAL A 590 -10.60 6.11 30.50
C VAL A 590 -11.95 5.43 30.51
N ASN A 591 -12.88 5.94 29.68
CA ASN A 591 -14.14 5.34 29.34
C ASN A 591 -14.18 5.24 27.80
N ALA A 592 -14.05 4.05 27.28
CA ALA A 592 -13.94 3.82 25.83
C ALA A 592 -14.91 2.74 25.36
N PHE A 593 -15.26 2.79 24.08
CA PHE A 593 -16.03 1.72 23.43
C PHE A 593 -15.58 1.53 21.98
N GLU A 594 -15.78 0.34 21.48
CA GLU A 594 -15.60 -0.02 20.07
C GLU A 594 -16.78 -0.83 19.56
N ILE A 595 -17.32 -0.44 18.41
CA ILE A 595 -18.25 -1.27 17.62
C ILE A 595 -17.46 -1.78 16.43
N GLY A 596 -17.15 -3.06 16.38
CA GLY A 596 -16.27 -3.65 15.39
C GLY A 596 -16.67 -5.06 14.96
N ASN A 597 -16.26 -5.46 13.76
CA ASN A 597 -16.41 -6.82 13.28
C ASN A 597 -15.46 -7.75 14.00
N THR A 598 -15.97 -8.95 14.28
CA THR A 598 -15.22 -10.13 14.72
C THR A 598 -15.37 -11.25 13.70
N PHE A 599 -14.38 -12.13 13.62
CA PHE A 599 -14.27 -13.12 12.56
C PHE A 599 -13.96 -14.49 13.16
N VAL A 600 -14.88 -15.43 13.00
CA VAL A 600 -14.72 -16.77 13.58
C VAL A 600 -14.69 -17.82 12.47
N ASN A 601 -13.65 -18.64 12.44
CA ASN A 601 -13.58 -19.76 11.53
C ASN A 601 -14.48 -20.89 12.06
N ASN A 602 -15.64 -21.05 11.45
CA ASN A 602 -16.64 -22.07 11.86
C ASN A 602 -16.53 -23.37 11.08
N THR A 603 -15.68 -23.46 10.09
CA THR A 603 -15.57 -24.61 9.20
C THR A 603 -14.12 -25.07 9.05
N GLN A 604 -13.94 -26.35 8.73
CA GLN A 604 -12.65 -26.90 8.30
C GLN A 604 -12.55 -26.95 6.77
N GLU A 605 -13.52 -26.39 6.06
CA GLU A 605 -13.57 -26.34 4.60
C GLU A 605 -12.97 -25.00 4.14
N ASP A 606 -11.97 -25.07 3.28
CA ASP A 606 -11.20 -23.90 2.83
C ASP A 606 -11.99 -22.92 1.95
N ASP A 607 -13.13 -23.34 1.37
CA ASP A 607 -13.94 -22.53 0.45
C ASP A 607 -15.13 -21.81 1.13
N VAL A 608 -15.27 -21.91 2.46
CA VAL A 608 -16.38 -21.27 3.18
C VAL A 608 -15.87 -20.02 3.89
N LEU A 609 -16.56 -18.90 3.67
CA LEU A 609 -16.24 -17.65 4.35
C LEU A 609 -16.41 -17.77 5.88
N PRO A 610 -15.57 -17.11 6.67
CA PRO A 610 -15.70 -17.10 8.13
C PRO A 610 -17.02 -16.48 8.55
N TYR A 611 -17.49 -16.83 9.75
CA TYR A 611 -18.61 -16.16 10.35
C TYR A 611 -18.17 -14.76 10.81
N GLU A 612 -18.84 -13.72 10.29
CA GLU A 612 -18.61 -12.32 10.63
C GLU A 612 -19.80 -11.79 11.43
N GLN A 613 -19.53 -11.11 12.53
CA GLN A 613 -20.53 -10.43 13.33
C GLN A 613 -20.01 -9.13 13.93
N TYR A 614 -20.91 -8.17 14.13
CA TYR A 614 -20.59 -7.00 14.93
C TYR A 614 -20.63 -7.31 16.43
N ALA A 615 -19.61 -6.82 17.12
CA ALA A 615 -19.56 -6.80 18.57
C ALA A 615 -19.42 -5.36 19.07
N LEU A 616 -19.92 -5.09 20.27
CA LEU A 616 -19.71 -3.86 21.01
C LEU A 616 -18.90 -4.18 22.25
N CYS A 617 -17.72 -3.61 22.38
CA CYS A 617 -16.91 -3.71 23.58
C CYS A 617 -16.84 -2.35 24.28
N ILE A 618 -17.06 -2.33 25.59
CA ILE A 618 -16.90 -1.15 26.46
C ILE A 618 -15.81 -1.46 27.47
N GLY A 619 -14.86 -0.53 27.65
CA GLY A 619 -13.78 -0.65 28.61
C GLY A 619 -13.63 0.62 29.46
N MET A 620 -13.52 0.46 30.78
CA MET A 620 -13.45 1.56 31.73
C MET A 620 -12.44 1.31 32.82
N TYR A 621 -11.69 2.32 33.20
CA TYR A 621 -10.97 2.39 34.47
C TYR A 621 -10.91 3.83 35.01
N GLY A 622 -10.79 3.96 36.32
CA GLY A 622 -10.69 5.26 37.00
C GLY A 622 -11.02 5.11 38.47
N LYS A 623 -10.68 6.11 39.28
CA LYS A 623 -10.88 6.05 40.75
C LYS A 623 -12.35 5.92 41.14
N ASP A 624 -13.24 6.53 40.37
CA ASP A 624 -14.67 6.60 40.64
C ASP A 624 -15.49 5.58 39.82
N GLU A 625 -14.80 4.72 39.02
CA GLU A 625 -15.44 3.70 38.20
C GLU A 625 -15.58 2.40 39.00
N ASP A 626 -16.73 1.76 38.88
CA ASP A 626 -17.04 0.48 39.47
C ASP A 626 -17.92 -0.40 38.56
N PHE A 627 -18.32 -1.58 39.03
CA PHE A 627 -19.21 -2.46 38.31
C PHE A 627 -20.55 -1.78 37.98
N TYR A 628 -21.05 -0.91 38.87
CA TYR A 628 -22.35 -0.25 38.67
C TYR A 628 -22.25 0.93 37.73
N SER A 629 -21.09 1.59 37.62
CA SER A 629 -20.83 2.60 36.60
C SER A 629 -20.99 1.99 35.21
N LEU A 630 -20.31 0.85 34.96
CA LEU A 630 -20.45 0.11 33.69
C LEU A 630 -21.86 -0.40 33.46
N LYS A 631 -22.48 -0.98 34.51
CA LYS A 631 -23.86 -1.48 34.44
C LYS A 631 -24.85 -0.38 34.06
N GLY A 632 -24.71 0.81 34.67
CA GLY A 632 -25.55 1.97 34.35
C GLY A 632 -25.44 2.40 32.88
N VAL A 633 -24.25 2.38 32.30
CA VAL A 633 -24.04 2.64 30.86
C VAL A 633 -24.76 1.59 30.01
N VAL A 634 -24.63 0.31 30.34
CA VAL A 634 -25.29 -0.80 29.62
C VAL A 634 -26.82 -0.72 29.73
N GLU A 635 -27.32 -0.46 30.93
CA GLU A 635 -28.79 -0.33 31.17
C GLU A 635 -29.37 0.87 30.39
N GLU A 636 -28.68 2.01 30.40
CA GLU A 636 -29.16 3.18 29.66
C GLU A 636 -29.04 2.95 28.14
N LEU A 637 -28.00 2.30 27.66
CA LEU A 637 -27.90 1.90 26.27
C LEU A 637 -29.07 1.00 25.86
N PHE A 638 -29.39 -0.01 26.67
CA PHE A 638 -30.52 -0.91 26.41
C PHE A 638 -31.85 -0.18 26.40
N ARG A 639 -32.03 0.79 27.32
CA ARG A 639 -33.22 1.63 27.33
C ARG A 639 -33.39 2.42 26.03
N VAL A 640 -32.32 3.01 25.53
CA VAL A 640 -32.32 3.77 24.27
C VAL A 640 -32.58 2.85 23.07
N LEU A 641 -32.00 1.67 23.06
CA LEU A 641 -32.15 0.68 21.98
C LEU A 641 -33.46 -0.11 22.08
N GLY A 642 -34.27 0.08 23.14
CA GLY A 642 -35.54 -0.59 23.32
C GLY A 642 -35.44 -2.06 23.74
N ILE A 643 -34.34 -2.47 24.36
CA ILE A 643 -34.16 -3.79 24.95
C ILE A 643 -34.98 -3.85 26.24
N LYS A 644 -35.95 -4.75 26.28
CA LYS A 644 -36.90 -4.86 27.40
C LYS A 644 -36.45 -5.93 28.41
N ASP A 645 -36.53 -5.60 29.68
CA ASP A 645 -36.31 -6.51 30.82
C ASP A 645 -35.01 -7.34 30.74
N PRO A 646 -33.83 -6.69 30.58
CA PRO A 646 -32.55 -7.40 30.54
C PRO A 646 -32.28 -8.10 31.88
N ILE A 647 -31.78 -9.34 31.80
CA ILE A 647 -31.42 -10.16 32.94
C ILE A 647 -29.93 -10.16 33.12
N PHE A 648 -29.44 -9.76 34.29
CA PHE A 648 -28.05 -9.80 34.70
C PHE A 648 -27.89 -10.93 35.71
N ALA A 649 -27.29 -12.05 35.30
CA ALA A 649 -27.08 -13.22 36.15
C ALA A 649 -25.58 -13.31 36.49
N GLY A 650 -25.26 -13.59 37.75
CA GLY A 650 -23.88 -13.77 38.21
C GLY A 650 -23.20 -14.90 37.45
N GLU A 651 -21.96 -14.67 37.03
CA GLU A 651 -21.13 -15.60 36.26
C GLU A 651 -19.77 -15.73 36.91
N ALA A 652 -19.30 -16.94 37.15
CA ALA A 652 -18.04 -17.19 37.87
C ALA A 652 -17.00 -17.92 37.04
N ASP A 653 -17.41 -18.54 35.94
CA ASP A 653 -16.56 -19.48 35.17
C ASP A 653 -15.83 -18.83 33.98
N LEU A 654 -15.95 -17.50 33.80
CA LEU A 654 -15.28 -16.78 32.73
C LEU A 654 -13.89 -16.30 33.18
N GLY A 655 -12.84 -16.92 32.61
CA GLY A 655 -11.44 -16.64 32.99
C GLY A 655 -11.02 -15.17 32.85
N ALA A 656 -11.63 -14.43 31.92
CA ALA A 656 -11.30 -13.03 31.69
C ALA A 656 -11.79 -12.10 32.80
N PHE A 657 -12.78 -12.51 33.61
CA PHE A 657 -13.42 -11.66 34.59
C PHE A 657 -13.21 -12.17 36.04
N HIS A 658 -13.37 -11.27 36.98
CA HIS A 658 -13.35 -11.58 38.39
C HIS A 658 -14.58 -12.42 38.76
N PRO A 659 -14.43 -13.64 39.35
CA PRO A 659 -15.53 -14.59 39.56
C PRO A 659 -16.67 -14.08 40.45
N GLY A 660 -16.40 -13.10 41.31
CA GLY A 660 -17.43 -12.50 42.19
C GLY A 660 -18.02 -11.18 41.67
N ARG A 661 -17.59 -10.70 40.48
CA ARG A 661 -17.99 -9.40 39.93
C ARG A 661 -18.15 -9.45 38.41
N CYS A 662 -18.76 -10.52 37.93
CA CYS A 662 -19.09 -10.74 36.54
C CYS A 662 -20.55 -11.11 36.38
N ALA A 663 -21.17 -10.68 35.31
CA ALA A 663 -22.56 -10.99 34.97
C ALA A 663 -22.69 -11.35 33.49
N ARG A 664 -23.43 -12.41 33.21
CA ARG A 664 -23.97 -12.72 31.89
C ARG A 664 -25.24 -11.93 31.67
N ILE A 665 -25.39 -11.36 30.50
CA ILE A 665 -26.53 -10.53 30.13
C ILE A 665 -27.39 -11.29 29.13
N SER A 666 -28.69 -11.38 29.38
CA SER A 666 -29.64 -12.05 28.50
C SER A 666 -30.99 -11.33 28.50
N VAL A 667 -31.83 -11.65 27.53
CA VAL A 667 -33.26 -11.25 27.46
C VAL A 667 -34.08 -12.49 27.19
N ILE A 668 -35.35 -12.48 27.64
CA ILE A 668 -36.28 -13.51 27.23
C ILE A 668 -36.88 -13.11 25.89
N SER A 669 -36.62 -13.87 24.85
CA SER A 669 -37.05 -13.58 23.49
C SER A 669 -37.80 -14.74 22.85
N GLY A 670 -38.67 -14.41 21.89
CA GLY A 670 -39.41 -15.36 21.08
C GLY A 670 -40.62 -16.00 21.76
N GLU A 671 -41.38 -16.76 20.98
CA GLU A 671 -42.64 -17.42 21.42
C GLU A 671 -42.39 -18.52 22.47
N ASN A 672 -41.16 -19.06 22.51
CA ASN A 672 -40.80 -20.15 23.44
C ASN A 672 -40.31 -19.66 24.81
N GLY A 673 -40.04 -18.35 24.98
CA GLY A 673 -39.58 -17.79 26.24
C GLY A 673 -38.18 -18.26 26.67
N GLU A 674 -37.30 -18.63 25.73
CA GLU A 674 -35.93 -19.00 26.04
C GLU A 674 -35.02 -17.78 26.17
N PRO A 675 -34.00 -17.81 27.07
CA PRO A 675 -33.08 -16.69 27.20
C PRO A 675 -32.13 -16.62 26.03
N VAL A 676 -32.05 -15.45 25.37
CA VAL A 676 -31.05 -15.10 24.36
C VAL A 676 -29.96 -14.34 25.06
N GLN A 677 -28.71 -14.82 24.94
CA GLN A 677 -27.56 -14.15 25.48
C GLN A 677 -27.23 -12.91 24.63
N LEU A 678 -27.09 -11.75 25.27
CA LEU A 678 -26.63 -10.51 24.66
C LEU A 678 -25.14 -10.27 24.84
N GLY A 679 -24.55 -10.79 25.92
CA GLY A 679 -23.12 -10.63 26.18
C GLY A 679 -22.74 -10.86 27.64
N VAL A 680 -21.57 -10.30 28.01
CA VAL A 680 -21.00 -10.42 29.35
C VAL A 680 -20.44 -9.07 29.80
N MET A 681 -20.44 -8.81 31.10
CA MET A 681 -19.81 -7.64 31.69
C MET A 681 -19.23 -7.94 33.08
N GLY A 682 -18.18 -7.25 33.47
CA GLY A 682 -17.62 -7.44 34.79
C GLY A 682 -16.34 -6.65 35.05
N GLU A 683 -15.83 -6.85 36.28
CA GLU A 683 -14.46 -6.45 36.60
C GLU A 683 -13.50 -7.44 35.96
N VAL A 684 -12.53 -6.94 35.25
CA VAL A 684 -11.47 -7.76 34.61
C VAL A 684 -10.69 -8.50 35.69
N HIS A 685 -10.35 -9.76 35.42
CA HIS A 685 -9.57 -10.56 36.37
C HIS A 685 -8.22 -9.91 36.68
N PRO A 686 -7.74 -9.86 37.92
CA PRO A 686 -6.45 -9.26 38.28
C PRO A 686 -5.27 -9.83 37.50
N ASP A 687 -5.23 -11.14 37.27
CA ASP A 687 -4.17 -11.76 36.45
C ASP A 687 -4.19 -11.26 34.99
N VAL A 688 -5.37 -10.96 34.43
CA VAL A 688 -5.50 -10.34 33.10
C VAL A 688 -4.98 -8.91 33.14
N ALA A 689 -5.35 -8.12 34.13
CA ALA A 689 -4.83 -6.75 34.30
C ALA A 689 -3.29 -6.73 34.40
N GLU A 690 -2.72 -7.68 35.15
CA GLU A 690 -1.26 -7.85 35.26
C GLU A 690 -0.59 -8.17 33.92
N GLN A 691 -1.16 -9.06 33.09
CA GLN A 691 -0.65 -9.37 31.74
C GLN A 691 -0.54 -8.14 30.84
N TYR A 692 -1.42 -7.16 31.01
CA TYR A 692 -1.39 -5.88 30.29
C TYR A 692 -0.61 -4.78 31.03
N GLY A 693 0.12 -5.09 32.12
CA GLY A 693 0.91 -4.11 32.87
C GLY A 693 0.09 -3.14 33.71
N MET A 694 -1.15 -3.51 34.08
CA MET A 694 -2.08 -2.71 34.89
C MET A 694 -2.32 -3.36 36.28
N GLU A 695 -1.26 -3.85 36.91
CA GLU A 695 -1.35 -4.50 38.24
C GLU A 695 -1.99 -3.56 39.29
N GLY A 696 -2.96 -4.07 40.04
CA GLY A 696 -3.68 -3.32 41.07
C GLY A 696 -4.72 -2.33 40.56
N VAL A 697 -4.88 -2.18 39.26
CA VAL A 697 -5.92 -1.33 38.65
C VAL A 697 -7.21 -2.12 38.51
N ARG A 698 -8.33 -1.56 38.97
CA ARG A 698 -9.65 -2.12 38.68
C ARG A 698 -10.11 -1.66 37.30
N ILE A 699 -10.35 -2.62 36.42
CA ILE A 699 -10.79 -2.41 35.05
C ILE A 699 -12.15 -3.08 34.90
N TYR A 700 -13.06 -2.42 34.20
CA TYR A 700 -14.39 -2.93 33.94
C TYR A 700 -14.60 -3.02 32.44
N CYS A 701 -14.98 -4.21 31.97
CA CYS A 701 -15.23 -4.47 30.56
C CYS A 701 -16.62 -5.09 30.36
N CYS A 702 -17.20 -4.75 29.21
CA CYS A 702 -18.43 -5.37 28.71
C CYS A 702 -18.22 -5.70 27.23
N GLU A 703 -18.56 -6.90 26.82
CA GLU A 703 -18.60 -7.29 25.42
C GLU A 703 -19.98 -7.84 25.07
N LEU A 704 -20.63 -7.22 24.08
CA LEU A 704 -21.98 -7.50 23.64
C LEU A 704 -22.00 -7.96 22.19
N MET A 705 -22.80 -8.95 21.87
CA MET A 705 -23.12 -9.40 20.52
C MET A 705 -24.09 -8.41 19.88
N PHE A 706 -23.62 -7.57 18.98
CA PHE A 706 -24.45 -6.49 18.43
C PHE A 706 -25.61 -7.02 17.58
N ASP A 707 -25.43 -8.13 16.90
CA ASP A 707 -26.52 -8.77 16.15
C ASP A 707 -27.66 -9.23 17.07
N ALA A 708 -27.31 -9.80 18.23
CA ALA A 708 -28.31 -10.19 19.22
C ALA A 708 -29.04 -8.96 19.81
N ILE A 709 -28.34 -7.84 19.97
CA ILE A 709 -28.95 -6.55 20.36
C ILE A 709 -29.92 -6.10 19.28
N ARG A 710 -29.50 -6.07 18.01
CA ARG A 710 -30.31 -5.67 16.87
C ARG A 710 -31.61 -6.47 16.80
N ASP A 711 -31.52 -7.78 16.89
CA ASP A 711 -32.64 -8.70 16.74
C ASP A 711 -33.64 -8.62 17.91
N ASN A 712 -33.23 -8.07 19.05
CA ASN A 712 -34.06 -7.88 20.24
C ASN A 712 -34.37 -6.40 20.53
N SER A 713 -34.04 -5.47 19.62
CA SER A 713 -34.31 -4.05 19.75
C SER A 713 -35.72 -3.73 19.26
N ASP A 714 -36.55 -3.17 20.15
CA ASP A 714 -37.87 -2.64 19.81
C ASP A 714 -38.03 -1.21 20.31
N ARG A 715 -37.79 -0.28 19.41
CA ARG A 715 -37.88 1.17 19.70
C ARG A 715 -39.29 1.76 19.52
N THR A 716 -40.29 0.92 19.34
CA THR A 716 -41.65 1.38 19.17
C THR A 716 -42.14 2.03 20.46
N ILE A 717 -42.45 3.33 20.43
CA ILE A 717 -42.99 4.06 21.54
C ILE A 717 -44.51 4.01 21.45
N LEU A 718 -45.12 3.31 22.40
CA LEU A 718 -46.59 3.24 22.51
C LEU A 718 -47.08 4.28 23.51
N TYR A 719 -48.09 5.03 23.10
CA TYR A 719 -48.74 5.98 24.00
C TYR A 719 -49.47 5.25 25.12
N THR A 720 -49.14 5.57 26.38
CA THR A 720 -49.89 5.10 27.55
C THR A 720 -50.61 6.28 28.18
N PRO A 721 -51.95 6.23 28.31
CA PRO A 721 -52.70 7.30 28.95
C PRO A 721 -52.25 7.53 30.40
N LEU A 722 -52.29 8.78 30.84
CA LEU A 722 -52.05 9.09 32.24
C LEU A 722 -53.00 8.34 33.15
N PRO A 723 -52.52 7.82 34.28
CA PRO A 723 -53.37 7.09 35.23
C PRO A 723 -54.50 7.95 35.78
N LYS A 724 -55.70 7.42 35.75
CA LYS A 724 -56.90 8.08 36.30
C LYS A 724 -57.04 7.94 37.81
N TYR A 725 -56.48 6.86 38.37
CA TYR A 725 -56.61 6.52 39.77
C TYR A 725 -55.29 6.67 40.52
N PRO A 726 -55.31 7.05 41.84
CA PRO A 726 -54.11 7.22 42.63
C PRO A 726 -53.41 5.90 42.88
N SER A 727 -52.07 5.95 43.04
CA SER A 727 -51.27 4.81 43.53
C SER A 727 -51.13 4.85 45.04
N THR A 728 -50.80 3.71 45.61
CA THR A 728 -50.32 3.59 47.00
C THR A 728 -49.02 2.82 47.05
N SER A 729 -48.14 3.16 47.98
CA SER A 729 -46.85 2.51 48.10
C SER A 729 -46.70 1.76 49.42
N ARG A 730 -45.90 0.68 49.39
CA ARG A 730 -45.50 -0.09 50.58
C ARG A 730 -44.01 -0.37 50.50
N ASP A 731 -43.29 -0.06 51.55
CA ASP A 731 -41.87 -0.39 51.68
C ASP A 731 -41.70 -1.73 52.36
N ILE A 732 -40.81 -2.53 51.88
CA ILE A 732 -40.44 -3.80 52.49
C ILE A 732 -38.90 -3.84 52.63
N ALA A 733 -38.43 -4.34 53.77
CA ALA A 733 -37.01 -4.64 53.98
C ALA A 733 -36.89 -6.13 54.25
N LEU A 734 -36.06 -6.79 53.46
CA LEU A 734 -35.90 -8.23 53.46
C LEU A 734 -34.48 -8.58 53.92
N LEU A 735 -34.38 -9.51 54.87
CA LEU A 735 -33.11 -10.13 55.22
C LEU A 735 -32.97 -11.40 54.37
N VAL A 736 -31.93 -11.46 53.59
CA VAL A 736 -31.66 -12.55 52.63
C VAL A 736 -30.20 -13.00 52.68
N GLU A 737 -29.92 -14.20 52.17
CA GLU A 737 -28.56 -14.66 52.00
C GLU A 737 -27.74 -13.68 51.11
N GLU A 738 -26.48 -13.49 51.44
CA GLU A 738 -25.62 -12.52 50.80
C GLU A 738 -25.47 -12.78 49.27
N ASN A 739 -25.42 -14.04 48.87
CA ASN A 739 -25.29 -14.47 47.50
C ASN A 739 -26.57 -14.46 46.67
N LEU A 740 -27.76 -14.22 47.32
CA LEU A 740 -29.01 -14.13 46.59
C LEU A 740 -29.08 -12.85 45.74
N GLU A 741 -29.18 -13.03 44.43
CA GLU A 741 -29.27 -11.93 43.48
C GLU A 741 -30.54 -11.11 43.68
N VAL A 742 -30.40 -9.77 43.72
CA VAL A 742 -31.51 -8.84 43.88
C VAL A 742 -32.53 -8.95 42.73
N GLY A 743 -32.07 -9.22 41.51
CA GLY A 743 -32.95 -9.43 40.36
C GLY A 743 -33.89 -10.62 40.51
N ARG A 744 -33.49 -11.69 41.19
CA ARG A 744 -34.38 -12.82 41.52
C ARG A 744 -35.50 -12.44 42.50
N ILE A 745 -35.18 -11.57 43.46
CA ILE A 745 -36.16 -11.04 44.40
C ILE A 745 -37.18 -10.17 43.65
N GLU A 746 -36.70 -9.24 42.83
CA GLU A 746 -37.51 -8.35 42.03
C GLU A 746 -38.43 -9.12 41.05
N ALA A 747 -37.86 -10.11 40.33
CA ALA A 747 -38.63 -10.95 39.40
C ALA A 747 -39.76 -11.72 40.13
N LEU A 748 -39.49 -12.21 41.34
CA LEU A 748 -40.55 -12.87 42.13
C LEU A 748 -41.61 -11.88 42.61
N ILE A 749 -41.22 -10.68 43.07
CA ILE A 749 -42.14 -9.61 43.47
C ILE A 749 -43.05 -9.24 42.29
N ARG A 750 -42.48 -9.01 41.09
CA ARG A 750 -43.27 -8.66 39.90
C ARG A 750 -44.23 -9.78 39.50
N LYS A 751 -43.80 -11.02 39.54
CA LYS A 751 -44.61 -12.21 39.22
C LYS A 751 -45.80 -12.35 40.13
N GLU A 752 -45.59 -12.26 41.44
CA GLU A 752 -46.65 -12.47 42.45
C GLU A 752 -47.54 -11.21 42.68
N GLY A 753 -46.98 -10.03 42.46
CA GLY A 753 -47.68 -8.74 42.53
C GLY A 753 -48.74 -8.56 41.47
N GLY A 754 -48.57 -9.23 40.32
CA GLY A 754 -49.56 -9.29 39.25
C GLY A 754 -49.99 -7.93 38.69
N ARG A 755 -51.29 -7.83 38.28
CA ARG A 755 -51.81 -6.68 37.51
C ARG A 755 -51.75 -5.33 38.26
N ILE A 756 -51.93 -5.33 39.57
CA ILE A 756 -51.98 -4.09 40.36
C ILE A 756 -50.62 -3.59 40.85
N LEU A 757 -49.59 -4.37 40.74
CA LEU A 757 -48.22 -3.94 41.03
C LEU A 757 -47.70 -3.14 39.84
N GLU A 758 -47.66 -1.81 39.98
CA GLU A 758 -47.22 -0.89 38.92
C GLU A 758 -45.71 -0.79 38.85
N ASN A 759 -44.99 -0.69 39.99
CA ASN A 759 -43.54 -0.51 40.04
C ASN A 759 -42.92 -1.18 41.24
N VAL A 760 -41.70 -1.64 41.05
CA VAL A 760 -40.81 -2.16 42.11
C VAL A 760 -39.52 -1.34 42.03
N LYS A 761 -39.16 -0.68 43.13
CA LYS A 761 -37.92 0.14 43.18
C LYS A 761 -37.08 -0.31 44.34
N LEU A 762 -35.89 -0.80 44.02
CA LEU A 762 -34.85 -0.99 45.02
C LEU A 762 -34.33 0.38 45.48
N PHE A 763 -34.25 0.60 46.78
CA PHE A 763 -33.71 1.85 47.30
C PHE A 763 -32.61 1.69 48.35
N ASP A 764 -32.41 0.49 48.91
CA ASP A 764 -31.29 0.25 49.83
C ASP A 764 -30.84 -1.21 49.83
N VAL A 765 -29.53 -1.40 49.94
CA VAL A 765 -28.84 -2.69 50.14
C VAL A 765 -27.83 -2.51 51.28
N TYR A 766 -28.19 -2.96 52.47
CA TYR A 766 -27.36 -2.76 53.65
C TYR A 766 -26.62 -4.02 54.06
N ARG A 767 -25.30 -3.86 54.27
CA ARG A 767 -24.38 -4.82 54.77
C ARG A 767 -23.62 -4.23 55.95
N GLY A 768 -23.88 -4.68 57.16
CA GLY A 768 -23.19 -4.09 58.31
C GLY A 768 -23.57 -4.73 59.65
N LYS A 769 -23.10 -4.12 60.73
CA LYS A 769 -23.18 -4.69 62.07
C LYS A 769 -24.59 -5.08 62.57
N GLN A 770 -25.62 -4.63 61.89
CA GLN A 770 -27.06 -4.94 62.31
C GLN A 770 -27.63 -6.07 61.46
N VAL A 771 -26.87 -6.73 60.65
CA VAL A 771 -27.25 -7.87 59.79
C VAL A 771 -26.33 -9.06 60.16
N GLU A 772 -26.92 -10.25 60.26
CA GLU A 772 -26.16 -11.47 60.52
C GLU A 772 -25.06 -11.71 59.45
N GLU A 773 -23.95 -12.27 59.89
CA GLU A 773 -22.86 -12.63 58.97
C GLU A 773 -23.35 -13.61 57.90
N GLY A 774 -23.02 -13.36 56.59
CA GLY A 774 -23.55 -14.15 55.48
C GLY A 774 -24.89 -13.72 54.96
N LYS A 775 -25.51 -12.63 55.52
CA LYS A 775 -26.76 -12.07 55.05
C LYS A 775 -26.65 -10.60 54.67
N LYS A 776 -27.59 -10.11 53.86
CA LYS A 776 -27.79 -8.71 53.53
C LYS A 776 -29.25 -8.31 53.69
N SER A 777 -29.48 -7.04 54.03
CA SER A 777 -30.80 -6.44 54.02
C SER A 777 -31.04 -5.72 52.69
N VAL A 778 -32.15 -6.03 52.01
CA VAL A 778 -32.54 -5.45 50.75
C VAL A 778 -33.91 -4.79 50.88
N ALA A 779 -33.99 -3.49 50.54
CA ALA A 779 -35.22 -2.74 50.74
C ALA A 779 -35.81 -2.27 49.41
N PHE A 780 -37.12 -2.53 49.25
CA PHE A 780 -37.87 -2.14 48.05
C PHE A 780 -39.09 -1.28 48.42
N THR A 781 -39.38 -0.33 47.54
CA THR A 781 -40.69 0.36 47.46
C THR A 781 -41.54 -0.33 46.39
N LEU A 782 -42.71 -0.85 46.78
CA LEU A 782 -43.66 -1.48 45.90
C LEU A 782 -44.84 -0.50 45.68
N THR A 783 -45.05 -0.09 44.42
CA THR A 783 -46.16 0.84 44.06
C THR A 783 -47.29 0.05 43.45
N TYR A 784 -48.47 0.20 44.00
CA TYR A 784 -49.68 -0.47 43.57
C TYR A 784 -50.67 0.53 42.97
N ARG A 785 -51.25 0.18 41.84
CA ARG A 785 -52.31 0.93 41.17
C ARG A 785 -53.19 0.01 40.33
N ASP A 786 -54.48 0.31 40.28
CA ASP A 786 -55.39 -0.32 39.31
C ASP A 786 -55.77 0.67 38.22
N LYS A 787 -55.91 0.18 37.00
CA LYS A 787 -56.28 0.99 35.84
C LYS A 787 -57.76 1.38 35.82
N ASP A 788 -58.64 0.62 36.52
CA ASP A 788 -60.04 0.69 36.43
C ASP A 788 -60.72 1.22 37.70
N LYS A 789 -60.06 1.20 38.86
CA LYS A 789 -60.61 1.64 40.15
C LYS A 789 -59.56 2.17 41.11
N THR A 790 -59.94 2.95 42.09
CA THR A 790 -59.09 3.25 43.24
C THR A 790 -58.95 1.99 44.10
N LEU A 791 -57.71 1.63 44.46
CA LEU A 791 -57.42 0.49 45.35
C LEU A 791 -57.87 0.80 46.79
N THR A 792 -58.43 -0.18 47.43
CA THR A 792 -58.65 -0.15 48.91
C THR A 792 -57.45 -0.76 49.63
N ASP A 793 -57.27 -0.49 50.91
CA ASP A 793 -56.23 -1.11 51.73
C ASP A 793 -56.33 -2.64 51.73
N GLU A 794 -57.51 -3.19 51.64
CA GLU A 794 -57.75 -4.63 51.57
C GLU A 794 -57.28 -5.23 50.24
N ASP A 795 -57.57 -4.53 49.09
CA ASP A 795 -57.09 -4.96 47.78
C ASP A 795 -55.52 -5.03 47.77
N VAL A 796 -54.87 -4.01 48.31
CA VAL A 796 -53.42 -3.96 48.40
C VAL A 796 -52.86 -4.98 49.33
N ALA A 797 -53.41 -5.11 50.56
CA ALA A 797 -52.93 -6.04 51.56
C ALA A 797 -52.97 -7.50 51.07
N LYS A 798 -53.99 -7.89 50.31
CA LYS A 798 -54.18 -9.23 49.78
C LYS A 798 -53.01 -9.58 48.81
N VAL A 799 -52.65 -8.68 47.92
CA VAL A 799 -51.53 -8.92 46.94
C VAL A 799 -50.18 -8.76 47.65
N HIS A 800 -50.09 -7.78 48.53
CA HIS A 800 -48.84 -7.55 49.27
C HIS A 800 -48.47 -8.76 50.17
N ASN A 801 -49.38 -9.32 50.90
CA ASN A 801 -49.18 -10.50 51.70
C ASN A 801 -48.79 -11.72 50.82
N LYS A 802 -49.44 -11.90 49.68
CA LYS A 802 -49.10 -12.94 48.74
C LYS A 802 -47.62 -12.82 48.26
N VAL A 803 -47.18 -11.59 47.98
CA VAL A 803 -45.79 -11.30 47.65
C VAL A 803 -44.85 -11.67 48.79
N LEU A 804 -45.15 -11.25 50.05
CA LEU A 804 -44.34 -11.58 51.22
C LEU A 804 -44.26 -13.08 51.47
N GLU A 805 -45.39 -13.82 51.45
CA GLU A 805 -45.44 -15.26 51.59
C GLU A 805 -44.59 -15.98 50.54
N ALA A 806 -44.65 -15.49 49.27
CA ALA A 806 -43.84 -16.06 48.18
C ALA A 806 -42.36 -15.79 48.38
N LEU A 807 -41.96 -14.63 48.85
CA LEU A 807 -40.58 -14.28 49.16
C LEU A 807 -40.03 -15.13 50.28
N GLU A 808 -40.79 -15.35 51.33
CA GLU A 808 -40.41 -16.23 52.45
C GLU A 808 -40.29 -17.70 52.02
N HIS A 809 -41.29 -18.23 51.33
CA HIS A 809 -41.33 -19.66 50.98
C HIS A 809 -40.38 -20.04 49.82
N LYS A 810 -40.17 -19.16 48.84
CA LYS A 810 -39.38 -19.50 47.63
C LYS A 810 -37.92 -19.04 47.73
N LEU A 811 -37.64 -17.96 48.50
CA LEU A 811 -36.32 -17.38 48.60
C LEU A 811 -35.77 -17.33 50.03
N ASN A 812 -36.48 -17.87 51.01
CA ASN A 812 -36.14 -17.79 52.41
C ASN A 812 -35.87 -16.35 52.91
N ALA A 813 -36.57 -15.38 52.29
CA ALA A 813 -36.42 -13.98 52.61
C ALA A 813 -37.23 -13.62 53.85
N VAL A 814 -36.61 -13.17 54.92
CA VAL A 814 -37.29 -12.81 56.18
C VAL A 814 -37.56 -11.30 56.18
N LEU A 815 -38.80 -10.94 56.44
CA LEU A 815 -39.15 -9.53 56.60
C LEU A 815 -38.44 -8.96 57.86
N ARG A 816 -37.67 -7.89 57.65
CA ARG A 816 -37.02 -7.16 58.73
C ARG A 816 -38.04 -6.17 59.34
N GLU A 817 -38.38 -6.31 60.61
CA GLU A 817 -39.12 -5.28 61.33
C GLU A 817 -38.28 -4.00 61.43
N MET A 818 -38.82 -2.87 61.02
CA MET A 818 -38.14 -1.58 61.09
C MET A 818 -38.04 -1.05 62.52
#